data_8fb454ecf1748bf3f0a5040b8a0fabab
#
_entry.id   8fb454ecf1748bf3f0a5040b8a0fabab
#
_cell.length_a   1.000
_cell.length_b   1.000
_cell.length_c   1.000
_cell.angle_alpha   90.00
_cell.angle_beta   90.00
_cell.angle_gamma   90.00
#
_symmetry.space_group_name_H-M   'P 1'
#
loop_
_entity.id
_entity.type
_entity.pdbx_description
1 polymer ?
#
loop_
_entity_poly.entity_id
_entity_poly.type
_entity_poly.pdbx_seq_one_letter_code
_entity_poly.pdbx_strand_id
1 'polypeptide(L)'
;MLIGVIILAVVFYLTTPVEQKEYTYSEIETLFREEKVKSFSLEGDELTLNLYSADSDGNTTIKKTLPNPNWFREDLGDLIDAQTASGVLTEYDYVKGWTAPWWMSILPYLITVVLFIGVWYLLMNKSGGGGAPGVGKFGKAHTRTGEENLKKVTFADVAGAEEEKEELSEIVDFLKRPQNYAAMGARIPKGVLLVGPPGTGKTLMARAVAGEAGVQFLSISGSDFVELYVGVGASRVRDLFEQAKKVAPAIIFIDEIDAVGRQRGSGLGGGHDEREQTLNQLLVEMDGFTNNEGVIVMAATNRADILDNALLRPGRFDRRVYMGLPDIKGREEILKVHARGKPLGDDVDLKSIARGTAGFAGADLENLLNEAAILATRSKRRFIMQEDIDEAILKVVMGPEKKSRIVSERARRLTAYHESGHAIASFFLKNSDPVHYITIIPRGAAGGFTWYRKAEDAEDFTSRGEMFDSIVSALGGRIAEQLFLDDISTGASGDIQQATNVARDMVMKYGMSEKLGPISFDDSSHSIFIGRDFGTTKSYSEETAATIDEEVKHIFDQAYAKCEALLREHADLLTGLAEYLLIHETIEGDDFRYYCEHGQMPIHPDDTIEPPAKVIRRMDEAPVAPQPEAETQPADGDTPDGGEKTE
;
A
#
# COMPACT_ATOMS: atom_id res chain seq x y z
N MET A 1 -18.94 26.42 25.08
CA MET A 1 -19.80 25.29 25.52
C MET A 1 -19.86 25.14 27.05
N LEU A 2 -18.74 25.05 27.75
CA LEU A 2 -18.70 24.89 29.24
C LEU A 2 -19.42 25.99 30.01
N ILE A 3 -19.23 27.26 29.61
CA ILE A 3 -19.88 28.44 30.25
C ILE A 3 -21.40 28.39 30.05
N GLY A 4 -21.91 27.97 28.92
CA GLY A 4 -23.35 27.83 28.68
C GLY A 4 -24.01 26.76 29.56
N VAL A 5 -23.30 25.65 29.80
CA VAL A 5 -23.78 24.58 30.70
C VAL A 5 -23.80 25.03 32.15
N ILE A 6 -22.79 25.83 32.57
CA ILE A 6 -22.71 26.39 33.93
C ILE A 6 -23.86 27.41 34.16
N ILE A 7 -24.13 28.29 33.19
CA ILE A 7 -25.24 29.25 33.28
C ILE A 7 -26.58 28.50 33.35
N LEU A 8 -26.78 27.47 32.57
CA LEU A 8 -27.99 26.64 32.56
C LEU A 8 -28.17 25.89 33.90
N ALA A 9 -27.10 25.37 34.49
CA ALA A 9 -27.10 24.72 35.79
C ALA A 9 -27.40 25.71 36.94
N VAL A 10 -26.86 26.95 36.88
CA VAL A 10 -27.13 27.99 37.87
C VAL A 10 -28.58 28.48 37.77
N VAL A 11 -29.12 28.68 36.57
CA VAL A 11 -30.53 29.03 36.36
C VAL A 11 -31.43 27.90 36.85
N PHE A 12 -31.11 26.65 36.58
CA PHE A 12 -31.87 25.49 37.06
C PHE A 12 -31.86 25.39 38.60
N TYR A 13 -30.70 25.64 39.24
CA TYR A 13 -30.57 25.59 40.69
C TYR A 13 -31.32 26.74 41.39
N LEU A 14 -31.40 27.94 40.77
CA LEU A 14 -32.12 29.08 41.31
C LEU A 14 -33.64 29.03 41.09
N THR A 15 -34.13 28.14 40.21
CA THR A 15 -35.55 27.99 39.89
C THR A 15 -36.22 26.79 40.52
N THR A 16 -35.49 25.98 41.32
CA THR A 16 -36.10 24.85 42.05
C THR A 16 -36.92 25.38 43.21
N PRO A 17 -38.28 25.19 43.23
CA PRO A 17 -39.13 25.58 44.36
C PRO A 17 -38.78 24.71 45.55
N VAL A 18 -38.72 25.34 46.75
CA VAL A 18 -38.69 24.65 48.02
C VAL A 18 -40.03 23.94 48.19
N GLU A 19 -40.05 22.62 48.38
CA GLU A 19 -41.25 21.83 48.65
C GLU A 19 -41.97 22.42 49.90
N GLN A 20 -43.04 23.18 49.67
CA GLN A 20 -44.04 23.48 50.69
C GLN A 20 -45.15 22.47 50.56
N LYS A 21 -45.69 21.98 51.70
CA LYS A 21 -46.81 21.04 51.72
C LYS A 21 -47.97 21.58 50.90
N GLU A 22 -48.38 20.85 49.91
CA GLU A 22 -49.55 21.19 49.08
C GLU A 22 -50.86 20.84 49.82
N TYR A 23 -51.63 21.85 50.20
CA TYR A 23 -52.97 21.62 50.73
C TYR A 23 -53.93 21.30 49.61
N THR A 24 -54.85 20.34 49.84
CA THR A 24 -55.92 20.03 48.93
C THR A 24 -57.03 21.07 49.02
N TYR A 25 -57.86 21.23 47.98
CA TYR A 25 -58.98 22.17 48.00
C TYR A 25 -60.02 21.82 49.10
N SER A 26 -60.25 20.54 49.38
CA SER A 26 -61.15 20.07 50.45
C SER A 26 -60.62 20.38 51.86
N GLU A 27 -59.29 20.42 52.04
CA GLU A 27 -58.69 20.86 53.31
C GLU A 27 -58.93 22.37 53.52
N ILE A 28 -58.80 23.16 52.45
CA ILE A 28 -59.12 24.60 52.51
C ILE A 28 -60.60 24.82 52.85
N GLU A 29 -61.53 24.11 52.23
CA GLU A 29 -62.93 24.18 52.54
C GLU A 29 -63.20 23.82 53.99
N THR A 30 -62.53 22.81 54.54
CA THR A 30 -62.66 22.40 55.95
C THR A 30 -62.17 23.51 56.90
N LEU A 31 -61.07 24.18 56.57
CA LEU A 31 -60.57 25.32 57.39
C LEU A 31 -61.55 26.47 57.47
N PHE A 32 -62.30 26.79 56.41
CA PHE A 32 -63.36 27.76 56.42
C PHE A 32 -64.57 27.32 57.25
N ARG A 33 -64.98 26.05 57.11
CA ARG A 33 -66.09 25.46 57.86
C ARG A 33 -65.82 25.34 59.35
N GLU A 34 -64.55 25.19 59.73
CA GLU A 34 -64.09 25.11 61.12
C GLU A 34 -63.76 26.49 61.74
N GLU A 35 -64.07 27.61 61.02
CA GLU A 35 -63.85 29.01 61.45
C GLU A 35 -62.39 29.30 61.83
N LYS A 36 -61.42 28.57 61.21
CA LYS A 36 -60.00 28.74 61.51
C LYS A 36 -59.30 29.83 60.68
N VAL A 37 -59.96 30.31 59.63
CA VAL A 37 -59.40 31.34 58.72
C VAL A 37 -59.66 32.73 59.31
N LYS A 38 -58.61 33.49 59.52
CA LYS A 38 -58.66 34.85 60.01
C LYS A 38 -58.83 35.89 58.91
N SER A 39 -58.05 35.75 57.85
CA SER A 39 -58.10 36.58 56.65
C SER A 39 -57.60 35.84 55.44
N PHE A 40 -58.02 36.25 54.24
CA PHE A 40 -57.47 35.70 53.01
C PHE A 40 -57.31 36.80 51.95
N SER A 41 -56.36 36.55 51.01
CA SER A 41 -56.26 37.34 49.80
C SER A 41 -56.15 36.35 48.59
N LEU A 42 -56.89 36.66 47.53
CA LEU A 42 -56.82 35.93 46.25
C LEU A 42 -56.25 36.90 45.21
N GLU A 43 -55.02 36.64 44.82
CA GLU A 43 -54.33 37.40 43.78
C GLU A 43 -54.18 36.53 42.50
N GLY A 44 -55.02 36.82 41.51
CA GLY A 44 -55.11 35.99 40.33
C GLY A 44 -55.56 34.55 40.68
N ASP A 45 -54.66 33.58 40.57
CA ASP A 45 -54.93 32.17 40.88
C ASP A 45 -54.34 31.75 42.25
N GLU A 46 -53.56 32.65 42.92
CA GLU A 46 -52.91 32.34 44.18
C GLU A 46 -53.79 32.79 45.38
N LEU A 47 -54.26 31.83 46.13
CA LEU A 47 -54.99 32.01 47.36
C LEU A 47 -54.00 31.99 48.54
N THR A 48 -53.96 33.05 49.32
CA THR A 48 -53.20 33.16 50.58
C THR A 48 -54.15 33.20 51.72
N LEU A 49 -54.14 32.25 52.65
CA LEU A 49 -54.96 32.18 53.87
C LEU A 49 -54.10 32.49 55.09
N ASN A 50 -54.59 33.29 55.99
CA ASN A 50 -54.01 33.46 57.30
C ASN A 50 -54.94 32.86 58.36
N LEU A 51 -54.40 32.00 59.23
CA LEU A 51 -55.13 31.26 60.23
C LEU A 51 -55.06 31.96 61.60
N TYR A 52 -56.04 31.71 62.47
CA TYR A 52 -56.04 32.20 63.88
C TYR A 52 -55.04 31.45 64.77
N SER A 53 -54.75 30.19 64.46
CA SER A 53 -53.77 29.34 65.14
C SER A 53 -52.94 28.63 64.14
N ALA A 54 -51.70 28.32 64.50
CA ALA A 54 -50.84 27.53 63.61
C ALA A 54 -51.49 26.12 63.36
N ASP A 55 -51.39 25.64 62.08
CA ASP A 55 -51.83 24.30 61.70
C ASP A 55 -50.88 23.23 62.31
N SER A 56 -51.16 21.95 62.07
CA SER A 56 -50.42 20.79 62.56
C SER A 56 -48.92 20.86 62.25
N ASP A 57 -48.52 21.60 61.25
CA ASP A 57 -47.15 21.77 60.79
C ASP A 57 -46.52 23.12 61.22
N GLY A 58 -47.21 23.91 62.07
CA GLY A 58 -46.72 25.18 62.62
C GLY A 58 -46.87 26.39 61.72
N ASN A 59 -47.56 26.31 60.59
CA ASN A 59 -47.78 27.38 59.64
C ASN A 59 -49.05 28.21 59.99
N THR A 60 -48.90 29.52 60.06
CA THR A 60 -50.04 30.43 60.22
C THR A 60 -50.51 31.01 58.88
N THR A 61 -49.78 30.81 57.79
CA THR A 61 -50.12 31.27 56.45
C THR A 61 -50.01 30.11 55.47
N ILE A 62 -51.04 29.89 54.71
CA ILE A 62 -51.17 28.85 53.69
C ILE A 62 -51.28 29.53 52.31
N LYS A 63 -50.46 29.08 51.35
CA LYS A 63 -50.57 29.52 49.98
C LYS A 63 -50.94 28.33 49.07
N LYS A 64 -51.91 28.54 48.19
CA LYS A 64 -52.40 27.55 47.25
C LYS A 64 -52.75 28.19 45.92
N THR A 65 -52.27 27.61 44.82
CA THR A 65 -52.71 27.99 43.49
C THR A 65 -54.03 27.23 43.18
N LEU A 66 -55.08 28.00 42.91
CA LEU A 66 -56.40 27.46 42.58
C LEU A 66 -56.48 27.14 41.09
N PRO A 67 -56.97 25.97 40.69
CA PRO A 67 -57.15 25.66 39.28
C PRO A 67 -58.13 26.57 38.55
N ASN A 68 -59.16 27.05 39.31
CA ASN A 68 -60.12 28.07 38.84
C ASN A 68 -60.59 28.93 40.04
N PRO A 69 -60.24 30.20 40.10
CA PRO A 69 -60.64 31.12 41.20
C PRO A 69 -62.14 31.28 41.34
N ASN A 70 -62.94 31.08 40.27
CA ASN A 70 -64.40 31.22 40.34
C ASN A 70 -65.04 30.14 41.19
N TRP A 71 -64.52 28.91 41.20
CA TRP A 71 -65.03 27.83 42.04
C TRP A 71 -64.91 28.15 43.51
N PHE A 72 -63.83 28.77 43.93
CA PHE A 72 -63.66 29.22 45.32
C PHE A 72 -64.73 30.18 45.76
N ARG A 73 -65.16 31.09 44.87
CA ARG A 73 -66.24 32.02 45.13
C ARG A 73 -67.63 31.44 45.10
N GLU A 74 -67.86 30.45 44.18
CA GLU A 74 -69.13 29.76 44.07
C GLU A 74 -69.38 28.82 45.26
N ASP A 75 -68.32 28.07 45.68
CA ASP A 75 -68.48 27.06 46.73
C ASP A 75 -68.45 27.63 48.15
N LEU A 76 -67.66 28.66 48.37
CA LEU A 76 -67.43 29.26 49.73
C LEU A 76 -67.99 30.64 49.88
N GLY A 77 -68.62 31.25 48.88
CA GLY A 77 -69.13 32.64 48.93
C GLY A 77 -70.09 32.85 50.05
N ASP A 78 -71.12 32.03 50.17
CA ASP A 78 -72.15 32.11 51.20
C ASP A 78 -71.54 31.99 52.63
N LEU A 79 -70.51 31.13 52.77
CA LEU A 79 -69.84 30.89 54.05
C LEU A 79 -68.90 32.06 54.42
N ILE A 80 -68.22 32.62 53.42
CA ILE A 80 -67.39 33.83 53.58
C ILE A 80 -68.24 35.02 54.02
N ASP A 81 -69.41 35.23 53.39
CA ASP A 81 -70.32 36.30 53.74
C ASP A 81 -70.88 36.15 55.18
N ALA A 82 -71.26 34.92 55.56
CA ALA A 82 -71.75 34.62 56.91
C ALA A 82 -70.63 34.81 57.96
N GLN A 83 -69.41 34.38 57.71
CA GLN A 83 -68.25 34.58 58.63
C GLN A 83 -67.76 36.00 58.70
N THR A 84 -67.92 36.76 57.66
CA THR A 84 -67.66 38.23 57.68
C THR A 84 -68.68 38.94 58.49
N ALA A 85 -69.99 38.60 58.36
CA ALA A 85 -71.05 39.19 59.14
C ALA A 85 -70.96 38.86 60.64
N SER A 86 -70.45 37.66 60.99
CA SER A 86 -70.23 37.28 62.39
C SER A 86 -68.91 37.77 62.97
N GLY A 87 -68.05 38.39 62.18
CA GLY A 87 -66.74 38.91 62.62
C GLY A 87 -65.65 37.84 62.78
N VAL A 88 -65.91 36.64 62.39
CA VAL A 88 -64.89 35.52 62.36
C VAL A 88 -63.86 35.76 61.28
N LEU A 89 -64.26 36.19 60.10
CA LEU A 89 -63.37 36.62 59.04
C LEU A 89 -63.13 38.16 59.17
N THR A 90 -61.89 38.52 59.47
CA THR A 90 -61.57 39.94 59.77
C THR A 90 -61.31 40.79 58.55
N GLU A 91 -60.78 40.20 57.50
CA GLU A 91 -60.41 40.92 56.27
C GLU A 91 -60.25 39.91 55.10
N TYR A 92 -60.74 40.30 53.92
CA TYR A 92 -60.46 39.58 52.70
C TYR A 92 -60.32 40.53 51.52
N ASP A 93 -59.47 40.13 50.51
CA ASP A 93 -59.25 40.95 49.32
C ASP A 93 -59.13 40.07 48.05
N TYR A 94 -59.68 40.61 46.97
CA TYR A 94 -59.55 40.03 45.62
C TYR A 94 -58.71 40.95 44.76
N VAL A 95 -57.41 40.60 44.62
CA VAL A 95 -56.46 41.38 43.87
C VAL A 95 -56.37 40.90 42.48
N LYS A 96 -56.40 41.81 41.51
CA LYS A 96 -56.20 41.42 40.12
C LYS A 96 -54.74 41.05 39.89
N GLY A 97 -54.47 39.79 39.54
CA GLY A 97 -53.14 39.28 39.22
C GLY A 97 -52.48 40.04 38.06
N TRP A 98 -51.18 40.29 38.20
CA TRP A 98 -50.39 40.90 37.13
C TRP A 98 -50.34 40.04 35.88
N THR A 99 -50.79 40.56 34.73
CA THR A 99 -50.70 39.86 33.43
C THR A 99 -49.50 40.36 32.69
N ALA A 100 -48.53 39.47 32.41
CA ALA A 100 -47.35 39.79 31.63
C ALA A 100 -47.75 40.34 30.25
N PRO A 101 -47.18 41.48 29.80
CA PRO A 101 -47.41 42.01 28.46
C PRO A 101 -47.05 40.98 27.39
N TRP A 102 -47.81 40.87 26.30
CA TRP A 102 -47.66 39.91 25.23
C TRP A 102 -46.24 39.87 24.60
N TRP A 103 -45.52 41.00 24.59
CA TRP A 103 -44.17 41.11 24.06
C TRP A 103 -43.14 40.38 24.94
N MET A 104 -43.41 40.12 26.20
CA MET A 104 -42.52 39.40 27.12
C MET A 104 -42.39 37.91 26.73
N SER A 105 -43.41 37.33 26.11
CA SER A 105 -43.38 35.99 25.59
C SER A 105 -42.49 35.86 24.34
N ILE A 106 -42.26 36.93 23.61
CA ILE A 106 -41.43 36.99 22.40
C ILE A 106 -39.96 37.26 22.73
N LEU A 107 -39.68 37.89 23.91
CA LEU A 107 -38.34 38.31 24.32
C LEU A 107 -37.30 37.14 24.31
N PRO A 108 -37.58 35.93 24.82
CA PRO A 108 -36.64 34.80 24.77
C PRO A 108 -36.28 34.41 23.35
N TYR A 109 -37.23 34.45 22.43
CA TYR A 109 -37.00 34.14 21.02
C TYR A 109 -36.14 35.20 20.34
N LEU A 110 -36.39 36.49 20.64
CA LEU A 110 -35.54 37.58 20.13
C LEU A 110 -34.11 37.48 20.64
N ILE A 111 -33.93 37.21 21.94
CA ILE A 111 -32.60 37.00 22.53
C ILE A 111 -31.88 35.82 21.85
N THR A 112 -32.60 34.73 21.62
CA THR A 112 -32.05 33.53 20.94
C THR A 112 -31.62 33.86 19.51
N VAL A 113 -32.41 34.61 18.76
CA VAL A 113 -32.09 35.04 17.38
C VAL A 113 -30.89 35.98 17.37
N VAL A 114 -30.82 36.97 18.29
CA VAL A 114 -29.69 37.90 18.40
C VAL A 114 -28.41 37.14 18.79
N LEU A 115 -28.51 36.18 19.72
CA LEU A 115 -27.38 35.32 20.10
C LEU A 115 -26.93 34.47 18.93
N PHE A 116 -27.87 33.89 18.17
CA PHE A 116 -27.54 33.09 16.98
C PHE A 116 -26.86 33.93 15.89
N ILE A 117 -27.39 35.14 15.63
CA ILE A 117 -26.76 36.09 14.68
C ILE A 117 -25.38 36.53 15.18
N GLY A 118 -25.24 36.80 16.47
CA GLY A 118 -23.97 37.17 17.11
C GLY A 118 -22.92 36.06 17.02
N VAL A 119 -23.32 34.80 17.32
CA VAL A 119 -22.45 33.63 17.16
C VAL A 119 -22.12 33.39 15.68
N TRP A 120 -23.09 33.51 14.79
CA TRP A 120 -22.89 33.44 13.35
C TRP A 120 -21.90 34.52 12.87
N TYR A 121 -22.06 35.77 13.30
CA TYR A 121 -21.16 36.88 12.97
C TYR A 121 -19.74 36.66 13.52
N LEU A 122 -19.62 36.18 14.77
CA LEU A 122 -18.32 35.83 15.37
C LEU A 122 -17.64 34.67 14.67
N LEU A 123 -18.40 33.66 14.25
CA LEU A 123 -17.88 32.53 13.45
C LEU A 123 -17.45 32.99 12.06
N MET A 124 -18.23 33.86 11.41
CA MET A 124 -17.86 34.41 10.11
C MET A 124 -16.68 35.38 10.18
N ASN A 125 -16.60 36.22 11.24
CA ASN A 125 -15.53 37.19 11.39
C ASN A 125 -14.21 36.59 11.90
N LYS A 126 -14.25 35.46 12.61
CA LYS A 126 -13.07 34.65 12.97
C LYS A 126 -12.52 33.83 11.80
N SER A 127 -13.32 33.61 10.76
CA SER A 127 -12.88 33.05 9.48
C SER A 127 -12.47 34.17 8.49
N GLY A 128 -11.82 35.20 9.00
CA GLY A 128 -11.37 36.38 8.27
C GLY A 128 -10.78 36.05 6.90
N GLY A 129 -11.48 36.44 5.85
CA GLY A 129 -10.99 36.41 4.48
C GLY A 129 -11.32 35.13 3.73
N GLY A 130 -12.55 35.04 3.18
CA GLY A 130 -12.83 34.22 2.00
C GLY A 130 -13.04 32.74 2.20
N GLY A 131 -14.27 32.28 2.15
CA GLY A 131 -14.64 30.90 1.86
C GLY A 131 -14.51 29.95 3.05
N ALA A 132 -15.47 29.05 3.22
CA ALA A 132 -15.47 28.01 4.25
C ALA A 132 -14.08 27.33 4.35
N PRO A 133 -13.48 27.21 5.56
CA PRO A 133 -12.13 26.65 5.72
C PRO A 133 -12.17 25.15 5.52
N GLY A 134 -12.16 24.70 4.28
CA GLY A 134 -12.15 23.28 3.94
C GLY A 134 -12.35 23.01 2.47
N VAL A 135 -13.35 23.61 1.84
CA VAL A 135 -13.71 23.30 0.44
C VAL A 135 -12.68 23.86 -0.56
N GLY A 136 -12.08 25.02 -0.29
CA GLY A 136 -11.06 25.61 -1.19
C GLY A 136 -9.67 24.97 -1.10
N LYS A 137 -9.38 24.16 -0.07
CA LYS A 137 -8.10 23.46 0.05
C LYS A 137 -8.11 22.07 -0.58
N PHE A 138 -9.27 21.45 -0.76
CA PHE A 138 -9.38 20.11 -1.37
C PHE A 138 -9.07 20.11 -2.87
N GLY A 139 -9.22 21.23 -3.57
CA GLY A 139 -8.94 21.36 -5.00
C GLY A 139 -7.51 21.80 -5.36
N LYS A 140 -6.62 22.01 -4.38
CA LYS A 140 -5.23 22.39 -4.67
C LYS A 140 -4.38 21.15 -4.88
N ALA A 141 -3.59 21.16 -5.95
CA ALA A 141 -2.61 20.13 -6.20
C ALA A 141 -1.51 20.18 -5.12
N HIS A 142 -1.29 19.06 -4.41
CA HIS A 142 -0.13 18.89 -3.57
C HIS A 142 1.08 18.55 -4.44
N THR A 143 1.60 19.55 -5.15
CA THR A 143 2.83 19.38 -5.91
C THR A 143 3.99 19.24 -4.93
N ARG A 144 4.79 18.20 -5.09
CA ARG A 144 6.11 18.12 -4.50
C ARG A 144 7.02 19.04 -5.32
N THR A 145 7.02 20.32 -4.98
CA THR A 145 8.04 21.25 -5.48
C THR A 145 9.36 20.78 -4.90
N GLY A 146 10.34 20.48 -5.74
CA GLY A 146 11.66 20.08 -5.25
C GLY A 146 12.16 21.13 -4.26
N GLU A 147 12.31 20.73 -2.99
CA GLU A 147 12.89 21.60 -1.96
C GLU A 147 14.21 22.15 -2.49
N GLU A 148 14.43 23.43 -2.35
CA GLU A 148 15.57 24.20 -2.87
C GLU A 148 16.95 23.66 -2.47
N ASN A 149 17.03 22.61 -1.63
CA ASN A 149 18.25 22.03 -1.06
C ASN A 149 18.54 20.58 -1.48
N LEU A 150 17.73 19.92 -2.31
CA LEU A 150 18.07 18.60 -2.83
C LEU A 150 19.12 18.76 -3.94
N LYS A 151 20.25 18.02 -3.86
CA LYS A 151 21.22 17.89 -4.96
C LYS A 151 20.47 17.77 -6.29
N LYS A 152 20.73 18.68 -7.22
CA LYS A 152 20.15 18.61 -8.57
C LYS A 152 20.58 17.29 -9.20
N VAL A 153 19.63 16.44 -9.49
CA VAL A 153 19.85 15.20 -10.24
C VAL A 153 20.10 15.58 -11.69
N THR A 154 21.13 15.06 -12.30
CA THR A 154 21.52 15.32 -13.69
C THR A 154 21.69 14.00 -14.45
N PHE A 155 21.94 14.04 -15.75
CA PHE A 155 22.23 12.84 -16.55
C PHE A 155 23.44 12.04 -16.05
N ALA A 156 24.36 12.65 -15.30
CA ALA A 156 25.48 11.96 -14.66
C ALA A 156 25.07 11.04 -13.50
N ASP A 157 23.86 11.23 -12.96
CA ASP A 157 23.31 10.39 -11.89
C ASP A 157 22.41 9.25 -12.45
N VAL A 158 22.15 9.25 -13.76
CA VAL A 158 21.43 8.19 -14.47
C VAL A 158 22.46 7.35 -15.22
N ALA A 159 22.46 6.06 -15.02
CA ALA A 159 23.36 5.12 -15.68
C ALA A 159 22.58 4.12 -16.54
N GLY A 160 23.21 3.60 -17.60
CA GLY A 160 22.69 2.51 -18.42
C GLY A 160 21.43 2.83 -19.23
N ALA A 161 21.32 4.06 -19.73
CA ALA A 161 20.21 4.53 -20.55
C ALA A 161 20.71 5.61 -21.51
N GLU A 162 21.75 5.31 -22.27
CA GLU A 162 22.44 6.32 -23.09
C GLU A 162 21.58 6.79 -24.27
N GLU A 163 20.89 5.87 -24.94
CA GLU A 163 19.99 6.18 -26.05
C GLU A 163 18.82 7.04 -25.59
N GLU A 164 18.22 6.74 -24.45
CA GLU A 164 17.14 7.51 -23.87
C GLU A 164 17.61 8.91 -23.43
N LYS A 165 18.83 9.02 -22.91
CA LYS A 165 19.44 10.32 -22.58
C LYS A 165 19.66 11.15 -23.83
N GLU A 166 20.17 10.54 -24.93
CA GLU A 166 20.36 11.22 -26.19
C GLU A 166 19.04 11.74 -26.74
N GLU A 167 18.00 10.91 -26.74
CA GLU A 167 16.64 11.30 -27.17
C GLU A 167 16.07 12.45 -26.33
N LEU A 168 16.28 12.41 -25.00
CA LEU A 168 15.80 13.44 -24.09
C LEU A 168 16.69 14.68 -24.05
N SER A 169 17.94 14.61 -24.54
CA SER A 169 18.84 15.76 -24.65
C SER A 169 18.28 16.86 -25.57
N GLU A 170 17.50 16.48 -26.58
CA GLU A 170 16.79 17.44 -27.43
C GLU A 170 15.78 18.27 -26.63
N ILE A 171 15.11 17.67 -25.66
CA ILE A 171 14.15 18.35 -24.77
C ILE A 171 14.91 19.33 -23.86
N VAL A 172 16.06 18.90 -23.33
CA VAL A 172 16.94 19.74 -22.51
C VAL A 172 17.43 20.95 -23.31
N ASP A 173 17.90 20.73 -24.53
CA ASP A 173 18.41 21.83 -25.38
C ASP A 173 17.29 22.82 -25.77
N PHE A 174 16.09 22.30 -26.04
CA PHE A 174 14.93 23.15 -26.25
C PHE A 174 14.61 24.01 -25.02
N LEU A 175 14.54 23.43 -23.82
CA LEU A 175 14.24 24.18 -22.59
C LEU A 175 15.32 25.24 -22.30
N LYS A 176 16.58 24.97 -22.68
CA LYS A 176 17.70 25.92 -22.55
C LYS A 176 17.65 27.02 -23.61
N ARG A 177 17.25 26.71 -24.85
CA ARG A 177 17.35 27.61 -26.02
C ARG A 177 16.12 27.57 -26.95
N PRO A 178 14.93 27.91 -26.47
CA PRO A 178 13.67 27.77 -27.23
C PRO A 178 13.65 28.62 -28.52
N GLN A 179 14.39 29.74 -28.53
CA GLN A 179 14.44 30.64 -29.66
C GLN A 179 15.07 30.02 -30.92
N ASN A 180 16.04 29.12 -30.77
CA ASN A 180 16.72 28.45 -31.87
C ASN A 180 15.73 27.56 -32.65
N TYR A 181 14.90 26.83 -31.95
CA TYR A 181 13.90 25.93 -32.53
C TYR A 181 12.77 26.73 -33.21
N ALA A 182 12.33 27.81 -32.57
CA ALA A 182 11.32 28.71 -33.13
C ALA A 182 11.80 29.36 -34.44
N ALA A 183 13.08 29.78 -34.54
CA ALA A 183 13.66 30.37 -35.71
C ALA A 183 13.72 29.40 -36.91
N MET A 184 13.87 28.10 -36.65
CA MET A 184 13.86 27.06 -37.70
C MET A 184 12.46 26.52 -37.99
N GLY A 185 11.41 27.03 -37.33
CA GLY A 185 10.02 26.57 -37.51
C GLY A 185 9.74 25.17 -36.99
N ALA A 186 10.64 24.63 -36.14
CA ALA A 186 10.48 23.30 -35.56
C ALA A 186 9.31 23.28 -34.55
N ARG A 187 8.51 22.23 -34.60
CA ARG A 187 7.45 21.99 -33.62
C ARG A 187 8.03 21.12 -32.49
N ILE A 188 7.93 21.65 -31.30
CA ILE A 188 8.44 20.98 -30.11
C ILE A 188 7.36 20.06 -29.54
N PRO A 189 7.72 18.86 -29.08
CA PRO A 189 6.77 17.99 -28.41
C PRO A 189 6.26 18.67 -27.13
N LYS A 190 4.94 18.72 -26.97
CA LYS A 190 4.31 19.25 -25.76
C LYS A 190 4.39 18.26 -24.61
N GLY A 191 4.41 16.97 -24.93
CA GLY A 191 4.44 15.91 -23.97
C GLY A 191 5.35 14.75 -24.34
N VAL A 192 6.01 14.20 -23.33
CA VAL A 192 6.87 13.01 -23.42
C VAL A 192 6.34 11.94 -22.50
N LEU A 193 6.12 10.75 -23.03
CA LEU A 193 5.69 9.58 -22.27
C LEU A 193 6.86 8.62 -22.07
N LEU A 194 7.26 8.42 -20.81
CA LEU A 194 8.23 7.41 -20.41
C LEU A 194 7.51 6.09 -20.16
N VAL A 195 7.87 5.06 -20.92
CA VAL A 195 7.21 3.74 -20.86
C VAL A 195 8.25 2.69 -20.49
N GLY A 196 7.92 1.75 -19.62
CA GLY A 196 8.81 0.64 -19.30
C GLY A 196 8.44 -0.09 -18.01
N PRO A 197 9.08 -1.21 -17.72
CA PRO A 197 8.88 -1.96 -16.50
C PRO A 197 9.07 -1.11 -15.23
N PRO A 198 8.51 -1.52 -14.08
CA PRO A 198 8.77 -0.84 -12.82
C PRO A 198 10.26 -0.91 -12.46
N GLY A 199 10.77 0.09 -11.74
CA GLY A 199 12.15 0.10 -11.28
C GLY A 199 13.21 0.50 -12.32
N THR A 200 12.85 0.79 -13.58
CA THR A 200 13.81 1.17 -14.64
C THR A 200 14.29 2.63 -14.58
N GLY A 201 13.86 3.40 -13.59
CA GLY A 201 14.37 4.78 -13.39
C GLY A 201 13.59 5.87 -14.12
N LYS A 202 12.34 5.64 -14.57
CA LYS A 202 11.52 6.64 -15.30
C LYS A 202 11.40 7.96 -14.55
N THR A 203 11.07 7.94 -13.29
CA THR A 203 10.97 9.12 -12.41
C THR A 203 12.32 9.81 -12.23
N LEU A 204 13.41 9.03 -12.11
CA LEU A 204 14.78 9.54 -12.00
C LEU A 204 15.19 10.25 -13.28
N MET A 205 14.92 9.67 -14.44
CA MET A 205 15.18 10.25 -15.76
C MET A 205 14.46 11.59 -15.95
N ALA A 206 13.16 11.66 -15.59
CA ALA A 206 12.40 12.92 -15.68
C ALA A 206 12.99 14.02 -14.80
N ARG A 207 13.44 13.67 -13.59
CA ARG A 207 14.16 14.59 -12.68
C ARG A 207 15.50 15.01 -13.25
N ALA A 208 16.24 14.10 -13.89
CA ALA A 208 17.52 14.38 -14.52
C ALA A 208 17.37 15.35 -15.69
N VAL A 209 16.34 15.20 -16.53
CA VAL A 209 16.00 16.14 -17.60
C VAL A 209 15.78 17.56 -17.04
N ALA A 210 14.98 17.69 -15.99
CA ALA A 210 14.73 18.98 -15.36
C ALA A 210 15.99 19.61 -14.75
N GLY A 211 16.80 18.79 -14.05
CA GLY A 211 18.05 19.23 -13.46
C GLY A 211 19.09 19.62 -14.49
N GLU A 212 19.21 18.87 -15.60
CA GLU A 212 20.10 19.17 -16.71
C GLU A 212 19.67 20.43 -17.46
N ALA A 213 18.36 20.61 -17.65
CA ALA A 213 17.81 21.83 -18.25
C ALA A 213 17.86 23.04 -17.29
N GLY A 214 18.00 22.82 -15.99
CA GLY A 214 18.00 23.90 -14.98
C GLY A 214 16.62 24.53 -14.76
N VAL A 215 15.53 23.79 -15.03
CA VAL A 215 14.15 24.27 -14.91
C VAL A 215 13.44 23.71 -13.68
N GLN A 216 12.30 24.31 -13.33
CA GLN A 216 11.49 23.83 -12.21
C GLN A 216 10.82 22.48 -12.54
N PHE A 217 10.78 21.60 -11.52
CA PHE A 217 10.20 20.27 -11.61
C PHE A 217 8.98 20.17 -10.69
N LEU A 218 7.78 20.04 -11.29
CA LEU A 218 6.51 19.90 -10.57
C LEU A 218 6.03 18.45 -10.72
N SER A 219 6.13 17.66 -9.65
CA SER A 219 5.78 16.25 -9.67
C SER A 219 4.48 15.96 -8.94
N ILE A 220 3.65 15.11 -9.54
CA ILE A 220 2.41 14.59 -8.96
C ILE A 220 2.22 13.13 -9.39
N SER A 221 1.56 12.33 -8.55
CA SER A 221 1.12 10.98 -8.96
C SER A 221 -0.23 11.05 -9.67
N GLY A 222 -0.42 10.22 -10.70
CA GLY A 222 -1.73 10.05 -11.35
C GLY A 222 -2.82 9.62 -10.36
N SER A 223 -2.46 8.87 -9.32
CA SER A 223 -3.38 8.49 -8.24
C SER A 223 -3.90 9.69 -7.43
N ASP A 224 -3.12 10.78 -7.32
CA ASP A 224 -3.51 11.99 -6.58
C ASP A 224 -4.66 12.75 -7.26
N PHE A 225 -4.94 12.45 -8.52
CA PHE A 225 -6.08 13.02 -9.25
C PHE A 225 -7.38 12.22 -9.07
N VAL A 226 -7.29 10.99 -8.55
CA VAL A 226 -8.46 10.12 -8.34
C VAL A 226 -9.00 10.35 -6.94
N GLU A 227 -10.18 10.97 -6.86
CA GLU A 227 -10.86 11.29 -5.61
C GLU A 227 -12.30 10.75 -5.61
N LEU A 228 -12.92 10.69 -4.44
CA LEU A 228 -14.31 10.26 -4.32
C LEU A 228 -15.33 11.33 -4.74
N TYR A 229 -14.89 12.59 -4.80
CA TYR A 229 -15.76 13.74 -5.11
C TYR A 229 -15.57 14.20 -6.55
N VAL A 230 -16.65 14.19 -7.32
CA VAL A 230 -16.65 14.60 -8.72
C VAL A 230 -16.16 16.04 -8.91
N GLY A 231 -15.19 16.23 -9.78
CA GLY A 231 -14.63 17.53 -10.17
C GLY A 231 -13.40 17.98 -9.35
N VAL A 232 -13.03 17.28 -8.30
CA VAL A 232 -11.82 17.61 -7.51
C VAL A 232 -10.56 17.31 -8.32
N GLY A 233 -10.48 16.15 -8.98
CA GLY A 233 -9.37 15.78 -9.84
C GLY A 233 -9.16 16.80 -10.97
N ALA A 234 -10.22 17.18 -11.67
CA ALA A 234 -10.17 18.21 -12.72
C ALA A 234 -9.71 19.58 -12.18
N SER A 235 -10.07 19.93 -10.95
CA SER A 235 -9.60 21.16 -10.30
C SER A 235 -8.10 21.11 -10.00
N ARG A 236 -7.59 19.95 -9.53
CA ARG A 236 -6.15 19.75 -9.28
C ARG A 236 -5.33 19.79 -10.56
N VAL A 237 -5.85 19.24 -11.66
CA VAL A 237 -5.20 19.36 -12.97
C VAL A 237 -5.05 20.83 -13.35
N ARG A 238 -6.11 21.62 -13.28
CA ARG A 238 -6.04 23.07 -13.59
C ARG A 238 -5.04 23.81 -12.71
N ASP A 239 -5.07 23.56 -11.41
CA ASP A 239 -4.16 24.21 -10.45
C ASP A 239 -2.69 23.86 -10.74
N LEU A 240 -2.39 22.59 -11.05
CA LEU A 240 -1.05 22.14 -11.45
C LEU A 240 -0.53 22.89 -12.68
N PHE A 241 -1.36 22.98 -13.74
CA PHE A 241 -0.99 23.65 -14.97
C PHE A 241 -0.85 25.17 -14.77
N GLU A 242 -1.69 25.79 -13.97
CA GLU A 242 -1.55 27.19 -13.58
C GLU A 242 -0.26 27.46 -12.77
N GLN A 243 0.10 26.56 -11.86
CA GLN A 243 1.36 26.64 -11.12
C GLN A 243 2.55 26.56 -12.06
N ALA A 244 2.55 25.60 -13.00
CA ALA A 244 3.62 25.46 -13.97
C ALA A 244 3.81 26.70 -14.86
N LYS A 245 2.71 27.29 -15.32
CA LYS A 245 2.75 28.53 -16.11
C LYS A 245 3.37 29.70 -15.33
N LYS A 246 3.15 29.78 -14.02
CA LYS A 246 3.69 30.86 -13.17
C LYS A 246 5.21 30.76 -12.97
N VAL A 247 5.75 29.53 -13.04
CA VAL A 247 7.19 29.24 -12.80
C VAL A 247 7.93 28.83 -14.07
N ALA A 248 7.34 29.02 -15.23
CA ALA A 248 7.97 28.68 -16.52
C ALA A 248 9.33 29.37 -16.71
N PRO A 249 10.35 28.68 -17.28
CA PRO A 249 10.28 27.36 -17.88
C PRO A 249 10.23 26.25 -16.83
N ALA A 250 9.36 25.23 -17.06
CA ALA A 250 9.09 24.18 -16.09
C ALA A 250 8.76 22.83 -16.76
N ILE A 251 9.00 21.75 -16.03
CA ILE A 251 8.52 20.41 -16.37
C ILE A 251 7.43 20.01 -15.39
N ILE A 252 6.26 19.65 -15.91
CA ILE A 252 5.22 18.91 -15.18
C ILE A 252 5.52 17.43 -15.34
N PHE A 253 5.63 16.70 -14.22
CA PHE A 253 5.81 15.26 -14.25
C PHE A 253 4.62 14.56 -13.59
N ILE A 254 3.98 13.65 -14.34
CA ILE A 254 2.86 12.85 -13.87
C ILE A 254 3.31 11.40 -13.80
N ASP A 255 3.55 10.90 -12.62
CA ASP A 255 3.88 9.49 -12.42
C ASP A 255 2.61 8.64 -12.44
N GLU A 256 2.70 7.37 -12.85
CA GLU A 256 1.56 6.45 -12.92
C GLU A 256 0.35 7.06 -13.65
N ILE A 257 0.58 7.63 -14.84
CA ILE A 257 -0.49 8.29 -15.62
C ILE A 257 -1.64 7.34 -15.96
N ASP A 258 -1.41 6.04 -15.97
CA ASP A 258 -2.42 4.99 -16.18
C ASP A 258 -3.51 4.96 -15.10
N ALA A 259 -3.29 5.55 -13.92
CA ALA A 259 -4.32 5.71 -12.90
C ALA A 259 -5.51 6.56 -13.39
N VAL A 260 -5.25 7.58 -14.21
CA VAL A 260 -6.26 8.49 -14.81
C VAL A 260 -6.44 8.29 -16.30
N GLY A 261 -5.38 7.86 -16.99
CA GLY A 261 -5.32 7.78 -18.46
C GLY A 261 -5.85 6.48 -19.06
N ARG A 262 -6.49 5.60 -18.30
CA ARG A 262 -6.98 4.32 -18.79
C ARG A 262 -8.12 4.49 -19.79
N GLN A 263 -8.16 3.60 -20.80
CA GLN A 263 -9.22 3.54 -21.81
C GLN A 263 -10.61 3.39 -21.18
N ARG A 264 -11.60 3.99 -21.82
CA ARG A 264 -13.01 3.99 -21.42
C ARG A 264 -13.57 2.58 -21.44
N GLY A 265 -14.00 2.07 -20.27
CA GLY A 265 -14.67 0.79 -20.17
C GLY A 265 -16.19 1.01 -20.06
N SER A 266 -16.99 0.10 -20.61
CA SER A 266 -18.46 0.09 -20.54
C SER A 266 -19.00 -0.32 -19.16
N GLY A 267 -18.32 -0.02 -18.05
CA GLY A 267 -18.69 -0.41 -16.69
C GLY A 267 -19.74 0.52 -16.07
N LEU A 268 -20.83 -0.05 -15.59
CA LEU A 268 -21.87 0.60 -14.80
C LEU A 268 -21.39 0.84 -13.35
N GLY A 269 -20.68 1.96 -13.09
CA GLY A 269 -20.27 2.30 -11.72
C GLY A 269 -19.78 3.74 -11.60
N GLY A 270 -20.29 4.50 -10.64
CA GLY A 270 -20.09 5.95 -10.44
C GLY A 270 -18.66 6.44 -10.18
N GLY A 271 -17.66 5.56 -10.12
CA GLY A 271 -16.24 5.94 -10.04
C GLY A 271 -15.57 6.18 -11.41
N HIS A 272 -16.27 5.94 -12.51
CA HIS A 272 -15.75 6.15 -13.86
C HIS A 272 -15.89 7.61 -14.31
N ASP A 273 -16.97 8.29 -13.90
CA ASP A 273 -17.28 9.65 -14.33
C ASP A 273 -16.22 10.68 -13.87
N GLU A 274 -15.69 10.51 -12.68
CA GLU A 274 -14.67 11.40 -12.12
C GLU A 274 -13.32 11.27 -12.87
N ARG A 275 -12.89 10.02 -13.14
CA ARG A 275 -11.67 9.76 -13.91
C ARG A 275 -11.77 10.31 -15.34
N GLU A 276 -12.90 10.10 -16.00
CA GLU A 276 -13.13 10.64 -17.36
C GLU A 276 -13.13 12.16 -17.35
N GLN A 277 -13.73 12.80 -16.36
CA GLN A 277 -13.73 14.26 -16.24
C GLN A 277 -12.31 14.78 -16.02
N THR A 278 -11.52 14.10 -15.20
CA THR A 278 -10.12 14.44 -14.93
C THR A 278 -9.25 14.24 -16.17
N LEU A 279 -9.41 13.12 -16.88
CA LEU A 279 -8.73 12.87 -18.15
C LEU A 279 -9.07 13.94 -19.18
N ASN A 280 -10.37 14.26 -19.36
CA ASN A 280 -10.79 15.29 -20.29
C ASN A 280 -10.19 16.66 -19.93
N GLN A 281 -10.11 17.01 -18.64
CA GLN A 281 -9.47 18.25 -18.21
C GLN A 281 -7.96 18.24 -18.53
N LEU A 282 -7.26 17.11 -18.31
CA LEU A 282 -5.85 16.97 -18.68
C LEU A 282 -5.65 17.20 -20.18
N LEU A 283 -6.49 16.59 -21.01
CA LEU A 283 -6.44 16.78 -22.47
C LEU A 283 -6.68 18.25 -22.87
N VAL A 284 -7.64 18.92 -22.23
CA VAL A 284 -7.94 20.35 -22.47
C VAL A 284 -6.74 21.23 -22.09
N GLU A 285 -6.12 20.99 -20.94
CA GLU A 285 -4.95 21.76 -20.52
C GLU A 285 -3.76 21.54 -21.46
N MET A 286 -3.50 20.29 -21.89
CA MET A 286 -2.43 19.99 -22.86
C MET A 286 -2.69 20.63 -24.24
N ASP A 287 -3.93 20.62 -24.71
CA ASP A 287 -4.30 21.27 -25.99
C ASP A 287 -4.22 22.80 -25.89
N GLY A 288 -4.51 23.34 -24.68
CA GLY A 288 -4.50 24.78 -24.39
C GLY A 288 -3.11 25.42 -24.32
N PHE A 289 -2.03 24.63 -24.28
CA PHE A 289 -0.68 25.18 -24.34
C PHE A 289 -0.37 25.77 -25.73
N THR A 290 0.08 27.02 -25.74
CA THR A 290 0.73 27.60 -26.91
C THR A 290 2.22 27.22 -26.95
N ASN A 291 2.80 27.11 -28.13
CA ASN A 291 4.20 26.66 -28.31
C ASN A 291 5.26 27.53 -27.61
N ASN A 292 4.88 28.62 -26.97
CA ASN A 292 5.80 29.60 -26.35
C ASN A 292 5.72 29.66 -24.82
N GLU A 293 4.94 28.82 -24.17
CA GLU A 293 4.77 28.89 -22.68
C GLU A 293 5.92 28.30 -21.89
N GLY A 294 6.86 27.59 -22.55
CA GLY A 294 8.05 27.04 -21.89
C GLY A 294 7.75 25.91 -20.88
N VAL A 295 6.58 25.28 -20.97
CA VAL A 295 6.18 24.16 -20.11
C VAL A 295 6.13 22.88 -20.94
N ILE A 296 6.78 21.82 -20.45
CA ILE A 296 6.72 20.48 -21.03
C ILE A 296 6.07 19.53 -20.02
N VAL A 297 5.17 18.68 -20.51
CA VAL A 297 4.54 17.64 -19.69
C VAL A 297 5.27 16.32 -19.93
N MET A 298 5.84 15.75 -18.90
CA MET A 298 6.38 14.40 -18.92
C MET A 298 5.45 13.48 -18.12
N ALA A 299 5.20 12.28 -18.61
CA ALA A 299 4.45 11.28 -17.84
C ALA A 299 5.18 9.94 -17.84
N ALA A 300 4.96 9.15 -16.81
CA ALA A 300 5.48 7.79 -16.73
C ALA A 300 4.36 6.76 -16.55
N THR A 301 4.52 5.61 -17.19
CA THR A 301 3.63 4.46 -17.02
C THR A 301 4.38 3.15 -17.15
N ASN A 302 3.91 2.14 -16.43
CA ASN A 302 4.37 0.76 -16.60
C ASN A 302 3.53 0.02 -17.66
N ARG A 303 2.37 0.59 -18.06
CA ARG A 303 1.39 -0.05 -18.93
C ARG A 303 0.87 0.92 -19.98
N ALA A 304 1.63 1.08 -21.04
CA ALA A 304 1.20 1.92 -22.17
C ALA A 304 0.00 1.33 -22.94
N ASP A 305 -0.20 0.01 -22.85
CA ASP A 305 -1.26 -0.75 -23.50
C ASP A 305 -2.67 -0.36 -23.05
N ILE A 306 -2.82 0.07 -21.79
CA ILE A 306 -4.13 0.45 -21.25
C ILE A 306 -4.47 1.95 -21.39
N LEU A 307 -3.54 2.77 -21.88
CA LEU A 307 -3.77 4.20 -22.01
C LEU A 307 -4.77 4.54 -23.12
N ASP A 308 -5.58 5.57 -22.86
CA ASP A 308 -6.51 6.11 -23.87
C ASP A 308 -5.72 6.69 -25.06
N ASN A 309 -6.10 6.26 -26.26
CA ASN A 309 -5.49 6.73 -27.51
C ASN A 309 -5.56 8.26 -27.68
N ALA A 310 -6.48 8.93 -27.01
CA ALA A 310 -6.57 10.38 -27.03
C ALA A 310 -5.34 11.07 -26.41
N LEU A 311 -4.70 10.44 -25.41
CA LEU A 311 -3.44 10.93 -24.80
C LEU A 311 -2.26 10.84 -25.77
N LEU A 312 -2.29 9.86 -26.67
CA LEU A 312 -1.20 9.51 -27.57
C LEU A 312 -1.27 10.23 -28.92
N ARG A 313 -2.24 11.15 -29.10
CA ARG A 313 -2.38 11.94 -30.34
C ARG A 313 -1.33 13.05 -30.42
N PRO A 314 -0.89 13.41 -31.64
CA PRO A 314 0.02 14.54 -31.84
C PRO A 314 -0.48 15.83 -31.15
N GLY A 315 0.44 16.53 -30.49
CA GLY A 315 0.14 17.72 -29.69
C GLY A 315 -0.17 17.44 -28.22
N ARG A 316 -0.10 16.17 -27.79
CA ARG A 316 -0.22 15.71 -26.40
C ARG A 316 1.04 14.93 -26.02
N PHE A 317 0.96 13.61 -25.74
CA PHE A 317 2.14 12.77 -25.58
C PHE A 317 2.58 12.25 -26.96
N ASP A 318 3.18 13.10 -27.73
CA ASP A 318 3.59 12.83 -29.09
C ASP A 318 4.99 12.19 -29.21
N ARG A 319 5.78 12.22 -28.12
CA ARG A 319 7.05 11.48 -28.03
C ARG A 319 6.94 10.39 -26.96
N ARG A 320 7.40 9.18 -27.31
CA ARG A 320 7.43 8.03 -26.39
C ARG A 320 8.87 7.54 -26.28
N VAL A 321 9.37 7.51 -25.05
CA VAL A 321 10.71 7.01 -24.74
C VAL A 321 10.56 5.70 -23.97
N TYR A 322 11.15 4.65 -24.49
CA TYR A 322 11.11 3.32 -23.90
C TYR A 322 12.28 3.15 -22.95
N MET A 323 11.98 3.00 -21.65
CA MET A 323 12.95 2.69 -20.59
C MET A 323 12.95 1.18 -20.35
N GLY A 324 13.76 0.44 -21.09
CA GLY A 324 13.90 -1.01 -20.98
C GLY A 324 14.61 -1.47 -19.70
N LEU A 325 14.71 -2.80 -19.54
CA LEU A 325 15.65 -3.36 -18.56
C LEU A 325 17.08 -3.13 -19.06
N PRO A 326 18.04 -2.79 -18.16
CA PRO A 326 19.39 -2.49 -18.56
C PRO A 326 20.12 -3.73 -19.09
N ASP A 327 20.92 -3.55 -20.13
CA ASP A 327 21.88 -4.54 -20.63
C ASP A 327 23.03 -4.78 -19.61
N ILE A 328 23.97 -5.66 -19.92
CA ILE A 328 25.08 -5.98 -19.01
C ILE A 328 25.91 -4.74 -18.67
N LYS A 329 26.18 -3.88 -19.67
CA LYS A 329 26.96 -2.65 -19.46
C LYS A 329 26.18 -1.66 -18.60
N GLY A 330 24.90 -1.49 -18.90
CA GLY A 330 23.99 -0.64 -18.12
C GLY A 330 23.90 -1.10 -16.66
N ARG A 331 23.78 -2.41 -16.41
CA ARG A 331 23.78 -2.93 -15.02
C ARG A 331 25.10 -2.66 -14.30
N GLU A 332 26.24 -2.83 -14.98
CA GLU A 332 27.55 -2.51 -14.39
C GLU A 332 27.65 -1.02 -14.04
N GLU A 333 27.20 -0.12 -14.92
CA GLU A 333 27.20 1.32 -14.66
C GLU A 333 26.24 1.71 -13.53
N ILE A 334 25.05 1.12 -13.48
CA ILE A 334 24.08 1.31 -12.41
C ILE A 334 24.69 0.85 -11.07
N LEU A 335 25.31 -0.33 -11.05
CA LEU A 335 26.01 -0.83 -9.85
C LEU A 335 27.12 0.12 -9.40
N LYS A 336 27.92 0.68 -10.32
CA LYS A 336 28.94 1.69 -9.99
C LYS A 336 28.35 2.96 -9.37
N VAL A 337 27.17 3.39 -9.85
CA VAL A 337 26.48 4.55 -9.26
C VAL A 337 26.02 4.25 -7.84
N HIS A 338 25.36 3.11 -7.62
CA HIS A 338 24.85 2.72 -6.31
C HIS A 338 25.92 2.23 -5.32
N ALA A 339 27.11 1.88 -5.83
CA ALA A 339 28.29 1.57 -5.01
C ALA A 339 28.96 2.82 -4.42
N ARG A 340 28.68 4.02 -4.95
CA ARG A 340 29.26 5.27 -4.44
C ARG A 340 28.91 5.44 -2.96
N GLY A 341 29.97 5.49 -2.13
CA GLY A 341 29.83 5.65 -0.68
C GLY A 341 29.55 4.37 0.10
N LYS A 342 29.55 3.19 -0.54
CA LYS A 342 29.53 1.89 0.13
C LYS A 342 30.94 1.31 0.20
N PRO A 343 31.39 0.78 1.35
CA PRO A 343 32.70 0.17 1.50
C PRO A 343 32.68 -1.24 0.87
N LEU A 344 33.12 -1.37 -0.38
CA LEU A 344 33.27 -2.66 -1.05
C LEU A 344 34.64 -3.27 -0.73
N GLY A 345 34.73 -4.58 -0.61
CA GLY A 345 35.97 -5.35 -0.50
C GLY A 345 36.72 -5.42 -1.83
N ASP A 346 38.00 -5.78 -1.78
CA ASP A 346 38.84 -5.92 -2.96
C ASP A 346 38.50 -7.15 -3.82
N ASP A 347 37.71 -8.08 -3.27
CA ASP A 347 37.19 -9.29 -3.91
C ASP A 347 35.92 -9.05 -4.76
N VAL A 348 35.32 -7.85 -4.63
CA VAL A 348 34.03 -7.55 -5.30
C VAL A 348 34.26 -7.14 -6.74
N ASP A 349 33.74 -7.96 -7.69
CA ASP A 349 33.70 -7.64 -9.11
C ASP A 349 32.31 -7.23 -9.59
N LEU A 350 32.10 -5.91 -9.76
CA LEU A 350 30.83 -5.37 -10.25
C LEU A 350 30.44 -5.86 -11.64
N LYS A 351 31.43 -6.20 -12.47
CA LYS A 351 31.17 -6.76 -13.80
C LYS A 351 30.61 -8.18 -13.70
N SER A 352 31.18 -8.98 -12.81
CA SER A 352 30.66 -10.32 -12.52
C SER A 352 29.24 -10.27 -11.95
N ILE A 353 28.98 -9.35 -11.04
CA ILE A 353 27.65 -9.11 -10.46
C ILE A 353 26.64 -8.69 -11.56
N ALA A 354 27.03 -7.79 -12.46
CA ALA A 354 26.17 -7.36 -13.56
C ALA A 354 25.76 -8.53 -14.48
N ARG A 355 26.67 -9.52 -14.69
CA ARG A 355 26.37 -10.75 -15.44
C ARG A 355 25.38 -11.65 -14.67
N GLY A 356 25.59 -11.81 -13.37
CA GLY A 356 24.73 -12.64 -12.51
C GLY A 356 23.35 -12.06 -12.23
N THR A 357 23.09 -10.80 -12.60
CA THR A 357 21.81 -10.10 -12.34
C THR A 357 21.01 -9.83 -13.61
N ALA A 358 21.00 -10.78 -14.54
CA ALA A 358 20.16 -10.69 -15.74
C ALA A 358 18.69 -10.48 -15.37
N GLY A 359 18.03 -9.53 -16.04
CA GLY A 359 16.63 -9.21 -15.78
C GLY A 359 16.37 -8.27 -14.59
N PHE A 360 17.42 -7.84 -13.87
CA PHE A 360 17.26 -6.85 -12.80
C PHE A 360 17.08 -5.44 -13.36
N ALA A 361 16.11 -4.72 -12.81
CA ALA A 361 15.95 -3.28 -13.03
C ALA A 361 16.94 -2.48 -12.15
N GLY A 362 17.04 -1.19 -12.41
CA GLY A 362 17.91 -0.31 -11.61
C GLY A 362 17.59 -0.32 -10.12
N ALA A 363 16.31 -0.36 -9.77
CA ALA A 363 15.85 -0.46 -8.37
C ALA A 363 16.24 -1.79 -7.71
N ASP A 364 16.25 -2.89 -8.46
CA ASP A 364 16.67 -4.20 -7.94
C ASP A 364 18.16 -4.20 -7.63
N LEU A 365 18.97 -3.57 -8.49
CA LEU A 365 20.42 -3.43 -8.28
C LEU A 365 20.76 -2.51 -7.09
N GLU A 366 19.97 -1.44 -6.89
CA GLU A 366 20.09 -0.59 -5.69
C GLU A 366 19.80 -1.41 -4.43
N ASN A 367 18.65 -2.14 -4.45
CA ASN A 367 18.24 -2.99 -3.34
C ASN A 367 19.26 -4.09 -3.06
N LEU A 368 19.82 -4.72 -4.09
CA LEU A 368 20.87 -5.72 -3.98
C LEU A 368 22.07 -5.20 -3.15
N LEU A 369 22.63 -4.07 -3.54
CA LEU A 369 23.78 -3.49 -2.83
C LEU A 369 23.40 -3.00 -1.42
N ASN A 370 22.16 -2.61 -1.19
CA ASN A 370 21.67 -2.28 0.13
C ASN A 370 21.54 -3.53 1.01
N GLU A 371 20.99 -4.62 0.49
CA GLU A 371 20.88 -5.89 1.21
C GLU A 371 22.25 -6.49 1.53
N ALA A 372 23.21 -6.41 0.59
CA ALA A 372 24.58 -6.82 0.82
C ALA A 372 25.23 -6.02 1.97
N ALA A 373 25.02 -4.71 2.02
CA ALA A 373 25.50 -3.86 3.11
C ALA A 373 24.88 -4.25 4.46
N ILE A 374 23.59 -4.61 4.47
CA ILE A 374 22.89 -5.11 5.68
C ILE A 374 23.49 -6.44 6.13
N LEU A 375 23.76 -7.38 5.20
CA LEU A 375 24.37 -8.68 5.48
C LEU A 375 25.79 -8.53 6.05
N ALA A 376 26.64 -7.71 5.43
CA ALA A 376 27.98 -7.39 5.92
C ALA A 376 27.95 -6.81 7.34
N THR A 377 27.04 -5.87 7.59
CA THR A 377 26.86 -5.27 8.92
C THR A 377 26.43 -6.30 9.97
N ARG A 378 25.49 -7.19 9.61
CA ARG A 378 25.00 -8.28 10.46
C ARG A 378 26.13 -9.26 10.81
N SER A 379 27.02 -9.52 9.85
CA SER A 379 28.22 -10.35 10.03
C SER A 379 29.38 -9.58 10.70
N LYS A 380 29.14 -8.33 11.14
CA LYS A 380 30.14 -7.45 11.79
C LYS A 380 31.38 -7.18 10.92
N ARG A 381 31.25 -7.27 9.60
CA ARG A 381 32.30 -6.93 8.63
C ARG A 381 32.35 -5.42 8.40
N ARG A 382 33.51 -4.89 8.07
CA ARG A 382 33.70 -3.46 7.75
C ARG A 382 33.53 -3.16 6.26
N PHE A 383 33.67 -4.19 5.42
CA PHE A 383 33.57 -4.13 3.97
C PHE A 383 32.51 -5.13 3.52
N ILE A 384 31.85 -4.81 2.42
CA ILE A 384 30.93 -5.69 1.73
C ILE A 384 31.77 -6.62 0.86
N MET A 385 31.76 -7.90 1.14
CA MET A 385 32.50 -8.93 0.40
C MET A 385 31.65 -9.52 -0.71
N GLN A 386 32.26 -10.23 -1.66
CA GLN A 386 31.55 -10.92 -2.73
C GLN A 386 30.48 -11.89 -2.19
N GLU A 387 30.80 -12.64 -1.13
CA GLU A 387 29.88 -13.54 -0.42
C GLU A 387 28.59 -12.84 0.06
N ASP A 388 28.71 -11.59 0.59
CA ASP A 388 27.54 -10.81 1.02
C ASP A 388 26.64 -10.43 -0.16
N ILE A 389 27.25 -10.20 -1.33
CA ILE A 389 26.53 -9.86 -2.55
C ILE A 389 25.83 -11.09 -3.14
N ASP A 390 26.49 -12.23 -3.19
CA ASP A 390 25.93 -13.47 -3.69
C ASP A 390 24.73 -13.91 -2.84
N GLU A 391 24.85 -13.82 -1.51
CA GLU A 391 23.71 -14.06 -0.60
C GLU A 391 22.60 -13.02 -0.77
N ALA A 392 22.96 -11.75 -1.03
CA ALA A 392 21.97 -10.71 -1.30
C ALA A 392 21.21 -10.95 -2.60
N ILE A 393 21.89 -11.42 -3.66
CA ILE A 393 21.22 -11.82 -4.92
C ILE A 393 20.20 -12.91 -4.65
N LEU A 394 20.59 -13.96 -3.94
CA LEU A 394 19.71 -15.06 -3.57
C LEU A 394 18.50 -14.56 -2.75
N LYS A 395 18.75 -13.64 -1.80
CA LYS A 395 17.70 -13.05 -0.97
C LYS A 395 16.72 -12.19 -1.78
N VAL A 396 17.20 -11.43 -2.75
CA VAL A 396 16.36 -10.56 -3.60
C VAL A 396 15.50 -11.42 -4.55
N VAL A 397 16.07 -12.46 -5.15
CA VAL A 397 15.40 -13.32 -6.13
C VAL A 397 14.41 -14.28 -5.45
N MET A 398 14.86 -14.99 -4.41
CA MET A 398 14.13 -16.11 -3.80
C MET A 398 13.56 -15.80 -2.42
N GLY A 399 13.94 -14.68 -1.84
CA GLY A 399 13.56 -14.30 -0.47
C GLY A 399 14.52 -14.87 0.60
N PRO A 400 14.24 -14.57 1.88
CA PRO A 400 15.11 -14.97 2.98
C PRO A 400 15.08 -16.48 3.24
N GLU A 401 16.20 -17.02 3.72
CA GLU A 401 16.28 -18.39 4.21
C GLU A 401 15.33 -18.67 5.37
N LYS A 402 14.67 -19.83 5.32
CA LYS A 402 13.77 -20.30 6.38
C LYS A 402 14.48 -21.30 7.32
N LYS A 403 15.50 -20.86 8.04
CA LYS A 403 16.29 -21.74 8.95
C LYS A 403 15.48 -22.40 10.08
N SER A 404 14.34 -21.83 10.43
CA SER A 404 13.46 -22.38 11.48
C SER A 404 12.48 -23.44 10.98
N ARG A 405 12.38 -23.66 9.66
CA ARG A 405 11.47 -24.65 9.11
C ARG A 405 12.01 -26.07 9.33
N ILE A 406 11.28 -26.86 10.11
CA ILE A 406 11.58 -28.28 10.27
C ILE A 406 11.14 -29.00 8.97
N VAL A 407 12.10 -29.48 8.21
CA VAL A 407 11.86 -30.26 6.98
C VAL A 407 12.07 -31.74 7.33
N SER A 408 11.09 -32.60 7.00
CA SER A 408 11.23 -34.04 7.22
C SER A 408 12.34 -34.61 6.31
N GLU A 409 12.99 -35.72 6.72
CA GLU A 409 14.00 -36.40 5.89
C GLU A 409 13.44 -36.80 4.51
N ARG A 410 12.19 -37.24 4.47
CA ARG A 410 11.52 -37.55 3.20
C ARG A 410 11.44 -36.30 2.29
N ALA A 411 11.06 -35.15 2.84
CA ALA A 411 10.98 -33.92 2.06
C ALA A 411 12.36 -33.40 1.63
N ARG A 412 13.39 -33.52 2.51
CA ARG A 412 14.77 -33.17 2.13
C ARG A 412 15.27 -34.04 0.98
N ARG A 413 15.04 -35.36 1.06
CA ARG A 413 15.42 -36.32 0.02
C ARG A 413 14.69 -36.00 -1.29
N LEU A 414 13.39 -35.71 -1.23
CA LEU A 414 12.60 -35.34 -2.40
C LEU A 414 13.18 -34.09 -3.06
N THR A 415 13.44 -33.02 -2.29
CA THR A 415 14.03 -31.79 -2.82
C THR A 415 15.42 -32.03 -3.40
N ALA A 416 16.28 -32.84 -2.76
CA ALA A 416 17.62 -33.12 -3.25
C ALA A 416 17.60 -33.81 -4.63
N TYR A 417 16.76 -34.80 -4.80
CA TYR A 417 16.62 -35.50 -6.11
C TYR A 417 15.97 -34.58 -7.15
N HIS A 418 14.98 -33.75 -6.75
CA HIS A 418 14.33 -32.77 -7.61
C HIS A 418 15.32 -31.75 -8.19
N GLU A 419 16.08 -31.08 -7.31
CA GLU A 419 17.07 -30.08 -7.73
C GLU A 419 18.22 -30.71 -8.52
N SER A 420 18.66 -31.92 -8.12
CA SER A 420 19.65 -32.68 -8.89
C SER A 420 19.15 -33.01 -10.29
N GLY A 421 17.86 -33.32 -10.44
CA GLY A 421 17.23 -33.56 -11.73
C GLY A 421 17.32 -32.37 -12.68
N HIS A 422 16.98 -31.17 -12.17
CA HIS A 422 17.12 -29.95 -12.92
C HIS A 422 18.57 -29.66 -13.33
N ALA A 423 19.49 -29.77 -12.38
CA ALA A 423 20.90 -29.47 -12.60
C ALA A 423 21.55 -30.41 -13.63
N ILE A 424 21.36 -31.74 -13.48
CA ILE A 424 21.92 -32.74 -14.40
C ILE A 424 21.29 -32.60 -15.79
N ALA A 425 19.95 -32.41 -15.88
CA ALA A 425 19.31 -32.19 -17.17
C ALA A 425 19.91 -30.95 -17.87
N SER A 426 20.04 -29.84 -17.18
CA SER A 426 20.61 -28.61 -17.72
C SER A 426 22.06 -28.79 -18.20
N PHE A 427 22.90 -29.46 -17.42
CA PHE A 427 24.32 -29.60 -17.73
C PHE A 427 24.59 -30.33 -19.05
N PHE A 428 23.81 -31.38 -19.34
CA PHE A 428 23.97 -32.17 -20.56
C PHE A 428 23.16 -31.66 -21.75
N LEU A 429 22.42 -30.56 -21.61
CA LEU A 429 21.74 -29.88 -22.70
C LEU A 429 22.66 -28.84 -23.34
N LYS A 430 22.63 -28.80 -24.69
CA LYS A 430 23.54 -27.94 -25.46
C LYS A 430 23.26 -26.45 -25.29
N ASN A 431 21.98 -26.09 -25.19
CA ASN A 431 21.54 -24.69 -25.22
C ASN A 431 20.94 -24.28 -23.86
N SER A 432 21.38 -24.89 -22.77
CA SER A 432 20.95 -24.54 -21.44
C SER A 432 21.96 -23.59 -20.79
N ASP A 433 21.46 -22.65 -19.99
CA ASP A 433 22.32 -21.76 -19.20
C ASP A 433 23.10 -22.59 -18.16
N PRO A 434 24.39 -22.24 -17.88
CA PRO A 434 25.19 -22.96 -16.90
C PRO A 434 24.60 -22.78 -15.48
N VAL A 435 24.60 -23.90 -14.74
CA VAL A 435 24.21 -23.89 -13.33
C VAL A 435 25.23 -23.11 -12.52
N HIS A 436 24.75 -22.18 -11.71
CA HIS A 436 25.60 -21.35 -10.86
C HIS A 436 25.55 -21.77 -9.39
N TYR A 437 24.40 -22.26 -8.93
CA TYR A 437 24.19 -22.61 -7.53
C TYR A 437 23.01 -23.57 -7.37
N ILE A 438 23.16 -24.60 -6.54
CA ILE A 438 22.10 -25.54 -6.22
C ILE A 438 21.95 -25.61 -4.71
N THR A 439 20.74 -25.54 -4.19
CA THR A 439 20.48 -25.65 -2.75
C THR A 439 19.17 -26.35 -2.45
N ILE A 440 19.19 -27.09 -1.34
CA ILE A 440 17.98 -27.68 -0.76
C ILE A 440 17.52 -26.94 0.50
N ILE A 441 18.13 -25.79 0.81
CA ILE A 441 17.69 -24.93 1.91
C ILE A 441 16.43 -24.19 1.46
N PRO A 442 15.31 -24.29 2.21
CA PRO A 442 14.08 -23.60 1.82
C PRO A 442 14.22 -22.08 1.85
N ARG A 443 13.84 -21.40 0.75
CA ARG A 443 13.79 -19.94 0.64
C ARG A 443 12.41 -19.50 0.14
N GLY A 444 11.84 -18.44 0.68
CA GLY A 444 10.54 -17.94 0.25
C GLY A 444 9.46 -19.02 0.25
N ALA A 445 8.88 -19.33 -0.91
CA ALA A 445 7.91 -20.41 -1.13
C ALA A 445 8.55 -21.72 -1.56
N ALA A 446 9.80 -21.70 -2.05
CA ALA A 446 10.49 -22.87 -2.59
C ALA A 446 11.05 -23.78 -1.49
N GLY A 447 11.11 -25.09 -1.76
CA GLY A 447 11.74 -26.09 -0.90
C GLY A 447 13.25 -26.17 -1.10
N GLY A 448 13.72 -25.92 -2.30
CA GLY A 448 15.08 -25.77 -2.80
C GLY A 448 15.03 -25.01 -4.10
N PHE A 449 16.15 -24.81 -4.75
CA PHE A 449 16.21 -24.26 -6.10
C PHE A 449 17.57 -24.47 -6.76
N THR A 450 17.54 -24.49 -8.09
CA THR A 450 18.70 -24.50 -8.96
C THR A 450 18.77 -23.17 -9.69
N TRP A 451 19.87 -22.43 -9.52
CA TRP A 451 20.05 -21.12 -10.13
C TRP A 451 20.97 -21.19 -11.33
N TYR A 452 20.49 -20.62 -12.45
CA TYR A 452 21.20 -20.56 -13.71
C TYR A 452 21.74 -19.16 -13.96
N ARG A 453 22.89 -19.07 -14.59
CA ARG A 453 23.53 -17.81 -14.96
C ARG A 453 23.66 -17.76 -16.47
N LYS A 454 23.08 -16.73 -17.11
CA LYS A 454 23.24 -16.55 -18.55
C LYS A 454 24.71 -16.49 -18.97
N ALA A 455 25.03 -17.17 -20.05
CA ALA A 455 26.37 -17.12 -20.66
C ALA A 455 26.73 -15.70 -21.07
N GLU A 456 28.05 -15.41 -21.16
CA GLU A 456 28.56 -14.07 -21.50
C GLU A 456 28.12 -13.61 -22.90
N ASP A 457 27.93 -14.57 -23.82
CA ASP A 457 27.61 -14.35 -25.22
C ASP A 457 26.12 -14.61 -25.52
N ALA A 458 25.25 -14.59 -24.50
CA ALA A 458 23.82 -14.83 -24.70
C ALA A 458 23.24 -13.78 -25.64
N GLU A 459 22.72 -14.24 -26.79
CA GLU A 459 22.04 -13.39 -27.76
C GLU A 459 20.70 -12.89 -27.20
N ASP A 460 20.22 -11.75 -27.71
CA ASP A 460 18.92 -11.17 -27.32
C ASP A 460 17.74 -12.00 -27.85
N PHE A 461 18.00 -12.91 -28.78
CA PHE A 461 16.99 -13.76 -29.40
C PHE A 461 17.10 -15.19 -28.90
N THR A 462 16.00 -15.76 -28.42
CA THR A 462 15.91 -17.14 -27.97
C THR A 462 15.53 -18.03 -29.14
N SER A 463 16.36 -19.03 -29.46
CA SER A 463 16.12 -19.98 -30.54
C SER A 463 15.08 -21.04 -30.15
N ARG A 464 14.50 -21.73 -31.16
CA ARG A 464 13.63 -22.90 -30.94
C ARG A 464 14.31 -23.96 -30.06
N GLY A 465 15.63 -24.19 -30.29
CA GLY A 465 16.41 -25.16 -29.52
C GLY A 465 16.55 -24.81 -28.07
N GLU A 466 16.81 -23.52 -27.74
CA GLU A 466 16.90 -23.01 -26.36
C GLU A 466 15.55 -23.10 -25.65
N MET A 467 14.45 -22.72 -26.32
CA MET A 467 13.11 -22.87 -25.73
C MET A 467 12.78 -24.35 -25.47
N PHE A 468 13.12 -25.25 -26.39
CA PHE A 468 12.90 -26.67 -26.19
C PHE A 468 13.76 -27.24 -25.04
N ASP A 469 15.04 -26.87 -24.99
CA ASP A 469 15.95 -27.33 -23.93
C ASP A 469 15.55 -26.75 -22.57
N SER A 470 14.95 -25.54 -22.51
CA SER A 470 14.38 -25.00 -21.28
C SER A 470 13.17 -25.80 -20.75
N ILE A 471 12.33 -26.34 -21.66
CA ILE A 471 11.26 -27.28 -21.28
C ILE A 471 11.86 -28.58 -20.70
N VAL A 472 12.89 -29.13 -21.36
CA VAL A 472 13.56 -30.34 -20.89
C VAL A 472 14.15 -30.14 -19.49
N SER A 473 14.86 -29.03 -19.26
CA SER A 473 15.42 -28.66 -17.95
C SER A 473 14.33 -28.49 -16.88
N ALA A 474 13.24 -27.81 -17.21
CA ALA A 474 12.12 -27.62 -16.28
C ALA A 474 11.44 -28.93 -15.86
N LEU A 475 11.45 -29.95 -16.73
CA LEU A 475 10.90 -31.27 -16.40
C LEU A 475 11.86 -32.12 -15.55
N GLY A 476 13.14 -31.76 -15.42
CA GLY A 476 14.18 -32.50 -14.73
C GLY A 476 13.82 -32.93 -13.32
N GLY A 477 13.34 -32.02 -12.51
CA GLY A 477 12.95 -32.29 -11.11
C GLY A 477 11.82 -33.33 -11.02
N ARG A 478 10.78 -33.16 -11.82
CA ARG A 478 9.62 -34.06 -11.87
C ARG A 478 9.99 -35.47 -12.28
N ILE A 479 10.84 -35.61 -13.31
CA ILE A 479 11.26 -36.89 -13.83
C ILE A 479 12.24 -37.57 -12.88
N ALA A 480 13.11 -36.79 -12.20
CA ALA A 480 13.97 -37.33 -11.16
C ALA A 480 13.17 -37.91 -9.99
N GLU A 481 12.12 -37.23 -9.52
CA GLU A 481 11.21 -37.76 -8.50
C GLU A 481 10.65 -39.12 -8.94
N GLN A 482 10.14 -39.21 -10.17
CA GLN A 482 9.53 -40.42 -10.70
C GLN A 482 10.51 -41.60 -10.85
N LEU A 483 11.75 -41.33 -11.28
CA LEU A 483 12.73 -42.36 -11.54
C LEU A 483 13.42 -42.92 -10.28
N PHE A 484 13.61 -42.05 -9.26
CA PHE A 484 14.46 -42.40 -8.11
C PHE A 484 13.69 -42.49 -6.77
N LEU A 485 12.44 -42.00 -6.72
CA LEU A 485 11.66 -41.99 -5.48
C LEU A 485 10.35 -42.78 -5.57
N ASP A 486 10.05 -43.40 -6.69
CA ASP A 486 8.85 -44.19 -6.98
C ASP A 486 7.53 -43.45 -6.76
N ASP A 487 7.57 -42.13 -6.56
CA ASP A 487 6.41 -41.28 -6.31
C ASP A 487 6.66 -39.88 -6.88
N ILE A 488 5.59 -39.12 -7.02
CA ILE A 488 5.60 -37.78 -7.60
C ILE A 488 4.96 -36.82 -6.65
N SER A 489 5.50 -35.60 -6.55
CA SER A 489 5.02 -34.59 -5.63
C SER A 489 4.32 -33.42 -6.33
N THR A 490 3.60 -32.62 -5.54
CA THR A 490 3.04 -31.35 -6.00
C THR A 490 4.11 -30.25 -6.12
N GLY A 491 5.36 -30.52 -5.71
CA GLY A 491 6.48 -29.56 -5.75
C GLY A 491 6.77 -29.07 -7.16
N ALA A 492 6.70 -29.99 -8.13
CA ALA A 492 6.94 -29.70 -9.55
C ALA A 492 5.83 -28.88 -10.25
N SER A 493 4.82 -28.38 -9.52
CA SER A 493 3.70 -27.66 -10.17
C SER A 493 4.13 -26.38 -10.88
N GLY A 494 5.09 -25.65 -10.33
CA GLY A 494 5.68 -24.46 -10.94
C GLY A 494 6.43 -24.78 -12.24
N ASP A 495 7.24 -25.82 -12.22
CA ASP A 495 8.06 -26.25 -13.34
C ASP A 495 7.19 -26.74 -14.51
N ILE A 496 6.15 -27.51 -14.21
CA ILE A 496 5.17 -27.97 -15.21
C ILE A 496 4.44 -26.76 -15.81
N GLN A 497 4.04 -25.77 -15.01
CA GLN A 497 3.39 -24.58 -15.51
C GLN A 497 4.32 -23.77 -16.41
N GLN A 498 5.58 -23.61 -16.02
CA GLN A 498 6.60 -22.92 -16.81
C GLN A 498 6.83 -23.65 -18.14
N ALA A 499 7.08 -24.96 -18.11
CA ALA A 499 7.26 -25.79 -19.29
C ALA A 499 6.07 -25.71 -20.26
N THR A 500 4.84 -25.75 -19.72
CA THR A 500 3.61 -25.61 -20.49
C THR A 500 3.48 -24.25 -21.15
N ASN A 501 3.81 -23.16 -20.42
CA ASN A 501 3.77 -21.81 -20.97
C ASN A 501 4.78 -21.65 -22.11
N VAL A 502 6.02 -22.13 -21.95
CA VAL A 502 7.04 -22.07 -22.99
C VAL A 502 6.60 -22.85 -24.23
N ALA A 503 6.08 -24.08 -24.06
CA ALA A 503 5.57 -24.88 -25.18
C ALA A 503 4.41 -24.18 -25.90
N ARG A 504 3.52 -23.53 -25.16
CA ARG A 504 2.41 -22.77 -25.72
C ARG A 504 2.89 -21.53 -26.46
N ASP A 505 3.86 -20.79 -25.92
CA ASP A 505 4.46 -19.62 -26.57
C ASP A 505 5.17 -20.03 -27.89
N MET A 506 5.87 -21.16 -27.92
CA MET A 506 6.49 -21.69 -29.15
C MET A 506 5.45 -21.89 -30.27
N VAL A 507 4.28 -22.44 -29.93
CA VAL A 507 3.24 -22.76 -30.91
C VAL A 507 2.43 -21.52 -31.27
N MET A 508 1.94 -20.79 -30.27
CA MET A 508 0.93 -19.73 -30.48
C MET A 508 1.54 -18.37 -30.80
N LYS A 509 2.66 -18.02 -30.15
CA LYS A 509 3.26 -16.69 -30.25
C LYS A 509 4.35 -16.61 -31.29
N TYR A 510 5.23 -17.59 -31.30
CA TYR A 510 6.42 -17.59 -32.17
C TYR A 510 6.27 -18.37 -33.45
N GLY A 511 5.15 -19.11 -33.65
CA GLY A 511 4.89 -19.87 -34.85
C GLY A 511 5.94 -20.95 -35.14
N MET A 512 6.44 -21.63 -34.09
CA MET A 512 7.51 -22.64 -34.20
C MET A 512 6.98 -24.06 -34.42
N SER A 513 5.67 -24.24 -34.67
CA SER A 513 5.07 -25.52 -35.04
C SER A 513 5.21 -25.79 -36.55
N GLU A 514 5.55 -27.00 -36.91
CA GLU A 514 5.64 -27.43 -38.33
C GLU A 514 4.27 -27.64 -38.95
N LYS A 515 3.26 -28.07 -38.16
CA LYS A 515 1.90 -28.29 -38.64
C LYS A 515 1.12 -26.98 -38.86
N LEU A 516 1.28 -26.06 -37.94
CA LEU A 516 0.56 -24.78 -37.97
C LEU A 516 1.28 -23.69 -38.80
N GLY A 517 2.60 -23.87 -39.03
CA GLY A 517 3.43 -22.92 -39.75
C GLY A 517 3.73 -21.65 -38.94
N PRO A 518 4.39 -20.64 -39.56
CA PRO A 518 4.81 -19.40 -38.89
C PRO A 518 3.64 -18.39 -38.76
N ILE A 519 2.61 -18.79 -38.03
CA ILE A 519 1.41 -17.97 -37.77
C ILE A 519 1.33 -17.71 -36.26
N SER A 520 1.04 -16.46 -35.88
CA SER A 520 0.74 -16.11 -34.50
C SER A 520 -0.76 -16.23 -34.22
N PHE A 521 -1.10 -17.00 -33.20
CA PHE A 521 -2.46 -17.18 -32.67
C PHE A 521 -2.64 -16.48 -31.32
N ASP A 522 -1.67 -15.66 -30.92
CA ASP A 522 -1.70 -14.92 -29.65
C ASP A 522 -2.57 -13.67 -29.79
N ASP A 523 -3.76 -13.70 -29.21
CA ASP A 523 -4.74 -12.61 -29.18
C ASP A 523 -4.46 -11.57 -28.06
N SER A 524 -3.32 -11.64 -27.38
CA SER A 524 -2.99 -10.76 -26.24
C SER A 524 -3.04 -9.27 -26.59
N SER A 525 -2.97 -8.91 -27.87
CA SER A 525 -3.05 -7.52 -28.35
C SER A 525 -4.48 -6.98 -28.56
N HIS A 526 -5.51 -7.81 -28.52
CA HIS A 526 -6.89 -7.41 -28.86
C HIS A 526 -7.91 -7.50 -27.70
N SER A 527 -7.57 -8.02 -26.53
CA SER A 527 -8.53 -8.30 -25.46
C SER A 527 -8.83 -7.15 -24.48
N ILE A 528 -8.53 -5.90 -24.85
CA ILE A 528 -8.73 -4.75 -23.93
C ILE A 528 -10.16 -4.16 -24.01
N PHE A 529 -11.06 -4.67 -24.85
CA PHE A 529 -12.28 -3.94 -25.19
C PHE A 529 -13.57 -4.34 -24.46
N ILE A 530 -13.63 -5.38 -23.63
CA ILE A 530 -14.91 -5.73 -23.00
C ILE A 530 -14.70 -6.09 -21.51
N GLY A 531 -15.02 -5.14 -20.64
CA GLY A 531 -15.27 -5.40 -19.22
C GLY A 531 -16.55 -6.21 -19.06
N ARG A 532 -16.41 -7.51 -19.02
CA ARG A 532 -17.21 -8.57 -18.38
C ARG A 532 -16.72 -9.91 -18.87
N ASP A 533 -16.75 -10.91 -18.01
CA ASP A 533 -16.57 -12.34 -18.28
C ASP A 533 -17.53 -12.89 -19.37
N PHE A 534 -17.38 -12.41 -20.59
CA PHE A 534 -17.82 -13.13 -21.76
C PHE A 534 -16.56 -13.65 -22.42
N GLY A 535 -16.40 -14.96 -22.42
CA GLY A 535 -15.23 -15.72 -22.79
C GLY A 535 -14.43 -15.08 -23.93
N THR A 536 -13.12 -15.06 -23.78
CA THR A 536 -12.17 -14.73 -24.85
C THR A 536 -12.63 -15.42 -26.12
N THR A 537 -13.20 -14.65 -27.05
CA THR A 537 -13.58 -15.21 -28.37
C THR A 537 -12.27 -15.53 -29.05
N LYS A 538 -11.94 -16.82 -29.18
CA LYS A 538 -10.78 -17.28 -29.91
C LYS A 538 -10.88 -16.72 -31.33
N SER A 539 -9.81 -16.14 -31.86
CA SER A 539 -9.73 -15.63 -33.25
C SER A 539 -9.58 -16.74 -34.28
N TYR A 540 -9.50 -18.01 -33.82
CA TYR A 540 -9.28 -19.19 -34.63
C TYR A 540 -10.34 -20.27 -34.40
N SER A 541 -10.50 -21.19 -35.37
CA SER A 541 -11.50 -22.28 -35.32
C SER A 541 -11.22 -23.29 -34.22
N GLU A 542 -12.25 -24.05 -33.80
CA GLU A 542 -12.07 -25.17 -32.86
C GLU A 542 -11.13 -26.28 -33.39
N GLU A 543 -11.06 -26.46 -34.71
CA GLU A 543 -10.12 -27.36 -35.34
C GLU A 543 -8.66 -26.90 -35.18
N THR A 544 -8.43 -25.59 -35.34
CA THR A 544 -7.12 -24.99 -35.08
C THR A 544 -6.76 -25.08 -33.59
N ALA A 545 -7.73 -24.84 -32.68
CA ALA A 545 -7.52 -25.02 -31.25
C ALA A 545 -7.08 -26.44 -30.88
N ALA A 546 -7.75 -27.45 -31.43
CA ALA A 546 -7.38 -28.85 -31.24
C ALA A 546 -5.96 -29.14 -31.75
N THR A 547 -5.60 -28.58 -32.91
CA THR A 547 -4.24 -28.73 -33.46
C THR A 547 -3.19 -28.03 -32.60
N ILE A 548 -3.48 -26.86 -32.04
CA ILE A 548 -2.60 -26.16 -31.08
C ILE A 548 -2.38 -27.06 -29.84
N ASP A 549 -3.44 -27.62 -29.27
CA ASP A 549 -3.34 -28.50 -28.11
C ASP A 549 -2.53 -29.78 -28.42
N GLU A 550 -2.70 -30.35 -29.61
CA GLU A 550 -1.91 -31.50 -30.07
C GLU A 550 -0.42 -31.13 -30.19
N GLU A 551 -0.09 -29.99 -30.80
CA GLU A 551 1.29 -29.56 -30.99
C GLU A 551 1.99 -29.22 -29.67
N VAL A 552 1.29 -28.52 -28.76
CA VAL A 552 1.81 -28.24 -27.41
C VAL A 552 2.09 -29.53 -26.67
N LYS A 553 1.15 -30.49 -26.73
CA LYS A 553 1.34 -31.81 -26.11
C LYS A 553 2.49 -32.57 -26.76
N HIS A 554 2.63 -32.51 -28.07
CA HIS A 554 3.71 -33.19 -28.81
C HIS A 554 5.10 -32.68 -28.40
N ILE A 555 5.26 -31.33 -28.30
CA ILE A 555 6.50 -30.71 -27.82
C ILE A 555 6.80 -31.17 -26.39
N PHE A 556 5.79 -31.19 -25.53
CA PHE A 556 5.93 -31.60 -24.15
C PHE A 556 6.32 -33.08 -24.02
N ASP A 557 5.65 -33.98 -24.77
CA ASP A 557 5.96 -35.42 -24.77
C ASP A 557 7.38 -35.69 -25.30
N GLN A 558 7.83 -34.97 -26.32
CA GLN A 558 9.21 -35.07 -26.82
C GLN A 558 10.24 -34.59 -25.78
N ALA A 559 9.98 -33.48 -25.13
CA ALA A 559 10.84 -32.93 -24.07
C ALA A 559 10.92 -33.90 -22.88
N TYR A 560 9.77 -34.48 -22.50
CA TYR A 560 9.70 -35.48 -21.44
C TYR A 560 10.55 -36.71 -21.75
N ALA A 561 10.38 -37.30 -22.94
CA ALA A 561 11.14 -38.47 -23.36
C ALA A 561 12.65 -38.18 -23.44
N LYS A 562 13.04 -36.98 -23.92
CA LYS A 562 14.45 -36.57 -23.98
C LYS A 562 15.03 -36.43 -22.57
N CYS A 563 14.30 -35.78 -21.65
CA CYS A 563 14.75 -35.61 -20.27
C CYS A 563 14.87 -36.96 -19.54
N GLU A 564 13.87 -37.85 -19.70
CA GLU A 564 13.89 -39.18 -19.09
C GLU A 564 15.11 -40.00 -19.57
N ALA A 565 15.37 -39.99 -20.87
CA ALA A 565 16.53 -40.68 -21.44
C ALA A 565 17.85 -40.15 -20.88
N LEU A 566 17.98 -38.83 -20.80
CA LEU A 566 19.17 -38.15 -20.27
C LEU A 566 19.40 -38.44 -18.77
N LEU A 567 18.35 -38.39 -17.96
CA LEU A 567 18.49 -38.67 -16.52
C LEU A 567 18.76 -40.15 -16.24
N ARG A 568 18.27 -41.06 -17.07
CA ARG A 568 18.63 -42.51 -16.99
C ARG A 568 20.08 -42.76 -17.37
N GLU A 569 20.60 -42.10 -18.39
CA GLU A 569 21.99 -42.20 -18.83
C GLU A 569 22.96 -41.73 -17.74
N HIS A 570 22.58 -40.68 -16.99
CA HIS A 570 23.41 -40.05 -15.95
C HIS A 570 22.90 -40.33 -14.53
N ALA A 571 22.25 -41.48 -14.31
CA ALA A 571 21.63 -41.84 -13.03
C ALA A 571 22.62 -41.82 -11.85
N ASP A 572 23.86 -42.30 -12.08
CA ASP A 572 24.90 -42.33 -11.04
C ASP A 572 25.31 -40.91 -10.60
N LEU A 573 25.46 -40.00 -11.58
CA LEU A 573 25.78 -38.59 -11.29
C LEU A 573 24.64 -37.91 -10.52
N LEU A 574 23.39 -38.16 -10.92
CA LEU A 574 22.22 -37.58 -10.24
C LEU A 574 22.15 -38.07 -8.78
N THR A 575 22.33 -39.38 -8.57
CA THR A 575 22.29 -39.95 -7.22
C THR A 575 23.40 -39.38 -6.33
N GLY A 576 24.65 -39.35 -6.85
CA GLY A 576 25.77 -38.79 -6.11
C GLY A 576 25.61 -37.32 -5.76
N LEU A 577 25.06 -36.50 -6.68
CA LEU A 577 24.73 -35.10 -6.42
C LEU A 577 23.64 -34.97 -5.35
N ALA A 578 22.57 -35.76 -5.42
CA ALA A 578 21.51 -35.75 -4.44
C ALA A 578 22.02 -36.13 -3.02
N GLU A 579 22.89 -37.15 -2.92
CA GLU A 579 23.52 -37.56 -1.66
C GLU A 579 24.45 -36.47 -1.11
N TYR A 580 25.23 -35.82 -1.99
CA TYR A 580 26.04 -34.66 -1.59
C TYR A 580 25.19 -33.53 -1.02
N LEU A 581 24.10 -33.14 -1.70
CA LEU A 581 23.18 -32.11 -1.23
C LEU A 581 22.48 -32.46 0.09
N LEU A 582 22.24 -33.75 0.34
CA LEU A 582 21.69 -34.17 1.64
C LEU A 582 22.67 -33.94 2.81
N ILE A 583 23.98 -33.94 2.56
CA ILE A 583 25.03 -33.73 3.55
C ILE A 583 25.38 -32.24 3.66
N HIS A 584 25.69 -31.60 2.55
CA HIS A 584 26.22 -30.22 2.49
C HIS A 584 25.17 -29.15 2.26
N GLU A 585 23.94 -29.53 1.88
CA GLU A 585 22.78 -28.66 1.62
C GLU A 585 22.91 -27.74 0.41
N THR A 586 24.13 -27.46 -0.05
CA THR A 586 24.42 -26.55 -1.17
C THR A 586 25.61 -27.01 -1.98
N ILE A 587 25.68 -26.62 -3.26
CA ILE A 587 26.88 -26.76 -4.11
C ILE A 587 26.99 -25.56 -5.06
N GLU A 588 28.22 -25.07 -5.26
CA GLU A 588 28.51 -24.00 -6.20
C GLU A 588 28.65 -24.53 -7.64
N GLY A 589 28.41 -23.67 -8.63
CA GLY A 589 28.40 -24.08 -10.03
C GLY A 589 29.73 -24.61 -10.55
N ASP A 590 30.86 -24.10 -10.06
CA ASP A 590 32.18 -24.59 -10.47
C ASP A 590 32.46 -25.99 -9.93
N ASP A 591 32.06 -26.27 -8.68
CA ASP A 591 32.18 -27.61 -8.07
C ASP A 591 31.22 -28.59 -8.71
N PHE A 592 29.99 -28.15 -9.02
CA PHE A 592 29.03 -28.94 -9.75
C PHE A 592 29.55 -29.31 -11.16
N ARG A 593 30.14 -28.33 -11.87
CA ARG A 593 30.75 -28.57 -13.18
C ARG A 593 31.88 -29.59 -13.09
N TYR A 594 32.79 -29.39 -12.14
CA TYR A 594 33.91 -30.32 -11.90
C TYR A 594 33.38 -31.75 -11.62
N TYR A 595 32.34 -31.86 -10.80
CA TYR A 595 31.69 -33.15 -10.50
C TYR A 595 31.11 -33.82 -11.76
N CYS A 596 30.40 -33.08 -12.59
CA CYS A 596 29.83 -33.65 -13.82
C CYS A 596 30.89 -34.08 -14.82
N GLU A 597 32.03 -33.37 -14.90
CA GLU A 597 33.14 -33.70 -15.84
C GLU A 597 34.01 -34.86 -15.35
N HIS A 598 34.21 -35.00 -14.02
CA HIS A 598 35.18 -35.98 -13.49
C HIS A 598 34.52 -37.14 -12.71
N GLY A 599 33.24 -37.06 -12.41
CA GLY A 599 32.52 -38.07 -11.64
C GLY A 599 32.87 -38.12 -10.15
N GLN A 600 33.62 -37.13 -9.65
CA GLN A 600 34.07 -37.05 -8.27
C GLN A 600 33.91 -35.61 -7.75
N MET A 601 33.43 -35.45 -6.51
CA MET A 601 33.36 -34.13 -5.91
C MET A 601 34.76 -33.53 -5.68
N PRO A 602 34.94 -32.22 -5.86
CA PRO A 602 36.19 -31.57 -5.52
C PRO A 602 36.46 -31.66 -4.02
N ILE A 603 37.72 -31.84 -3.61
CA ILE A 603 38.12 -31.90 -2.21
C ILE A 603 38.42 -30.49 -1.75
N HIS A 604 37.58 -29.91 -0.90
CA HIS A 604 37.85 -28.63 -0.26
C HIS A 604 38.62 -28.82 1.05
N PRO A 605 39.48 -27.86 1.43
CA PRO A 605 40.26 -27.94 2.69
C PRO A 605 39.37 -28.11 3.94
N ASP A 606 38.13 -27.62 3.89
CA ASP A 606 37.15 -27.72 4.97
C ASP A 606 36.48 -29.09 5.08
N ASP A 607 36.52 -29.92 4.03
CA ASP A 607 35.98 -31.29 4.02
C ASP A 607 36.78 -32.26 4.90
N THR A 608 37.98 -31.85 5.36
CA THR A 608 38.80 -32.64 6.28
C THR A 608 38.42 -32.48 7.75
N ILE A 609 37.47 -31.60 8.05
CA ILE A 609 36.91 -31.44 9.39
C ILE A 609 35.65 -32.31 9.45
N GLU A 610 35.71 -33.45 10.15
CA GLU A 610 34.51 -34.25 10.43
C GLU A 610 33.38 -33.32 10.90
N PRO A 611 32.19 -33.37 10.26
CA PRO A 611 31.08 -32.55 10.71
C PRO A 611 30.78 -32.94 12.17
N PRO A 612 30.51 -31.95 13.06
CA PRO A 612 30.18 -32.25 14.45
C PRO A 612 29.00 -33.23 14.45
N ALA A 613 29.24 -34.41 15.04
CA ALA A 613 28.27 -35.49 15.13
C ALA A 613 26.92 -34.93 15.59
N LYS A 614 25.95 -34.80 14.68
CA LYS A 614 24.57 -34.42 15.04
C LYS A 614 24.05 -35.49 15.97
N VAL A 615 23.95 -35.17 17.26
CA VAL A 615 23.32 -36.03 18.26
C VAL A 615 21.87 -36.25 17.83
N ILE A 616 21.63 -37.34 17.12
CA ILE A 616 20.29 -37.85 16.84
C ILE A 616 19.70 -38.30 18.14
N ARG A 617 18.96 -37.45 18.85
CA ARG A 617 18.10 -37.92 19.95
C ARG A 617 17.04 -38.82 19.35
N ARG A 618 17.17 -40.12 19.57
CA ARG A 618 16.10 -41.07 19.28
C ARG A 618 14.87 -40.67 20.10
N MET A 619 13.74 -40.57 19.43
CA MET A 619 12.45 -40.19 20.04
C MET A 619 11.90 -41.23 21.05
N ASP A 620 12.65 -42.28 21.37
CA ASP A 620 12.23 -43.38 22.27
C ASP A 620 12.71 -43.21 23.70
N GLU A 621 13.48 -42.18 24.05
CA GLU A 621 13.83 -41.90 25.43
C GLU A 621 12.83 -40.90 26.03
N ALA A 622 11.99 -41.42 26.95
CA ALA A 622 11.10 -40.64 27.79
C ALA A 622 11.88 -39.57 28.58
N PRO A 623 11.33 -38.38 28.82
CA PRO A 623 12.03 -37.34 29.56
C PRO A 623 12.33 -37.81 30.96
N VAL A 624 13.62 -37.88 31.32
CA VAL A 624 14.08 -38.12 32.69
C VAL A 624 13.63 -36.92 33.52
N ALA A 625 12.77 -37.19 34.52
CA ALA A 625 12.33 -36.18 35.46
C ALA A 625 13.55 -35.58 36.22
N PRO A 626 13.58 -34.28 36.48
CA PRO A 626 14.68 -33.68 37.23
C PRO A 626 14.72 -34.26 38.66
N GLN A 627 15.90 -34.74 39.08
CA GLN A 627 16.15 -35.16 40.45
C GLN A 627 16.06 -33.92 41.35
N PRO A 628 15.46 -34.04 42.58
CA PRO A 628 15.42 -32.94 43.52
C PRO A 628 16.82 -32.62 44.03
N GLU A 629 17.19 -31.34 43.97
CA GLU A 629 18.42 -30.81 44.57
C GLU A 629 18.40 -31.09 46.10
N ALA A 630 19.50 -31.62 46.61
CA ALA A 630 19.70 -31.87 48.03
C ALA A 630 19.77 -30.54 48.79
N GLU A 631 18.89 -30.38 49.78
CA GLU A 631 18.92 -29.27 50.74
C GLU A 631 20.27 -29.25 51.48
N THR A 632 21.06 -28.23 51.33
CA THR A 632 22.18 -27.89 52.21
C THR A 632 21.64 -27.02 53.33
N GLN A 633 21.74 -27.54 54.57
CA GLN A 633 21.45 -26.85 55.83
C GLN A 633 22.39 -25.63 56.00
N PRO A 634 21.91 -24.52 56.63
CA PRO A 634 22.74 -23.37 56.92
C PRO A 634 23.57 -23.61 58.20
N ALA A 635 24.86 -23.33 58.18
CA ALA A 635 25.74 -23.23 59.34
C ALA A 635 25.59 -21.83 59.97
N ASP A 636 25.34 -21.85 61.29
CA ASP A 636 25.30 -20.71 62.19
C ASP A 636 26.66 -20.01 62.34
N GLY A 637 26.58 -18.71 62.59
CA GLY A 637 27.54 -18.00 63.45
C GLY A 637 28.40 -16.94 62.80
N ASP A 638 28.13 -15.76 62.94
CA ASP A 638 28.72 -14.68 63.74
C ASP A 638 28.56 -13.28 63.15
N THR A 639 27.90 -12.42 63.85
CA THR A 639 28.02 -10.96 63.82
C THR A 639 29.23 -10.53 64.71
N PRO A 640 29.76 -9.29 64.75
CA PRO A 640 29.16 -8.02 64.25
C PRO A 640 30.18 -7.01 63.63
N ASP A 641 29.62 -5.88 63.34
CA ASP A 641 30.18 -4.54 63.52
C ASP A 641 30.62 -3.72 62.29
N GLY A 642 29.97 -2.58 62.19
CA GLY A 642 30.63 -1.29 62.15
C GLY A 642 30.76 -0.58 60.80
N GLY A 643 29.99 0.49 60.64
CA GLY A 643 30.55 1.73 60.03
C GLY A 643 30.02 2.13 58.67
N GLU A 644 28.97 2.90 58.63
CA GLU A 644 28.97 4.37 58.37
C GLU A 644 29.48 4.88 57.00
N LYS A 645 28.53 5.56 56.36
CA LYS A 645 28.60 6.85 55.63
C LYS A 645 28.92 6.89 54.15
N THR A 646 27.89 7.45 53.52
CA THR A 646 27.88 8.60 52.56
C THR A 646 28.67 8.41 51.25
N GLU A 647 28.10 8.63 50.11
CA GLU A 647 27.32 9.70 49.51
C GLU A 647 26.35 9.20 48.45
#